data_dec8030d441c298588297bdccd3da7b4
#
_entry.id   dec8030d441c298588297bdccd3da7b4
#
_cell.length_a   1.000
_cell.length_b   1.000
_cell.length_c   1.000
_cell.angle_alpha   90.00
_cell.angle_beta   90.00
_cell.angle_gamma   90.00
#
_symmetry.space_group_name_H-M   'P 1'
#
loop_
_entity.id
_entity.type
_entity.pdbx_description
1 polymer ?
#
loop_
_entity_poly.entity_id
_entity_poly.type
_entity_poly.pdbx_seq_one_letter_code
_entity_poly.pdbx_strand_id
1 'polypeptide(L)'
;MSPNSQSDPQPKSRWLDQKWLEPRFVVLTLAFLLTSIVGESLGWSRELVLVLDIASYVFGGIFGAKGALEALRERRIDVDMLMILAALGAAAVDQWHEGATLLFLFSLSNVLQDYAIGRSRQAIRALLKLYPAEAKVKRDGQTLTLKIEQIQLGDTVLIEPGERIPVDGLVRSGRSSVDQAPITGESMPVEKVVGDKVFAGTLNGQGALDVEATQSARDTTLARIIRMVEEAQDSKAPTERFLERFEQIYALVIIGGVGLFIIIPPALGLTDFASNFYRAMVLMTVASPCALVISTPASFLSAIASAARGGVLFKGGAYLEGMAGIKAIAFDKTGTLTQGKPAVTDLVSCCALHEDELLAVAAAVESRSEHPLAKAVVAAAQARHLSLDAVQDFQAVTGKGIISTVDGREVRLGSITYLIEKNPLPERLQEPVERLEKQGKTVIGVVREGECQGCGACEASGQRADWMGIIAIADQIRPEAGQIVHYLKSLGIQRVAMLTGDNPRVAQHIGGLLGVDAVYAGLMPEDKVRVVKEIEAEVGPTAMIGDGVNDAPALATASIGIAMGAAGTDVALETADLVLMGDRLQLIPYALKLSRKARRVVWQNLSFSIGVILMLIAGTFLVALPLPLGVLGHEGSTVIVVLNGLIQLLLLPEIARRRMTT
;
A
#
# COMPACT_ATOMS: atom_id res chain seq x y z
N MET A 1 -5.30 -36.98 18.79
CA MET A 1 -6.51 -36.16 18.60
C MET A 1 -6.50 -35.67 17.17
N SER A 2 -7.42 -36.15 16.36
CA SER A 2 -7.49 -35.93 14.89
C SER A 2 -7.82 -34.48 14.57
N PRO A 3 -7.23 -33.87 13.53
CA PRO A 3 -7.63 -32.55 13.08
C PRO A 3 -8.97 -32.64 12.34
N ASN A 4 -9.90 -31.82 12.77
CA ASN A 4 -11.22 -31.63 12.15
C ASN A 4 -11.06 -31.27 10.68
N SER A 5 -11.62 -32.11 9.81
CA SER A 5 -11.88 -31.81 8.42
C SER A 5 -12.91 -30.67 8.33
N GLN A 6 -12.45 -29.44 8.10
CA GLN A 6 -13.33 -28.39 7.61
C GLN A 6 -13.76 -28.78 6.18
N SER A 7 -14.99 -29.26 6.07
CA SER A 7 -15.68 -29.50 4.83
C SER A 7 -15.77 -28.18 4.05
N ASP A 8 -15.21 -28.16 2.85
CA ASP A 8 -15.44 -27.11 1.84
C ASP A 8 -16.94 -26.77 1.79
N PRO A 9 -17.33 -25.49 1.90
CA PRO A 9 -18.73 -25.14 1.74
C PRO A 9 -19.12 -25.46 0.29
N GLN A 10 -19.99 -26.45 0.12
CA GLN A 10 -20.58 -26.77 -1.19
C GLN A 10 -21.09 -25.47 -1.84
N PRO A 11 -20.92 -25.28 -3.15
CA PRO A 11 -21.40 -24.10 -3.84
C PRO A 11 -22.92 -24.03 -3.68
N LYS A 12 -23.38 -23.14 -2.78
CA LYS A 12 -24.80 -22.77 -2.69
C LYS A 12 -25.26 -22.42 -4.10
N SER A 13 -26.35 -23.01 -4.55
CA SER A 13 -26.86 -22.79 -5.89
C SER A 13 -26.92 -21.28 -6.17
N ARG A 14 -26.35 -20.84 -7.27
CA ARG A 14 -26.20 -19.43 -7.69
C ARG A 14 -27.54 -18.67 -7.67
N TRP A 15 -28.65 -19.39 -7.70
CA TRP A 15 -30.03 -18.92 -7.67
C TRP A 15 -30.52 -18.45 -6.28
N LEU A 16 -29.86 -18.84 -5.19
CA LEU A 16 -30.20 -18.49 -3.81
C LEU A 16 -29.21 -17.45 -3.21
N ASP A 17 -28.27 -16.92 -4.03
CA ASP A 17 -27.35 -15.87 -3.61
C ASP A 17 -28.13 -14.55 -3.51
N GLN A 18 -28.10 -13.91 -2.33
CA GLN A 18 -28.74 -12.63 -2.04
C GLN A 18 -28.38 -11.58 -3.10
N LYS A 19 -27.12 -11.50 -3.50
CA LYS A 19 -26.63 -10.55 -4.51
C LYS A 19 -27.29 -10.71 -5.88
N TRP A 20 -27.82 -11.90 -6.18
CA TRP A 20 -28.51 -12.18 -7.43
C TRP A 20 -30.03 -11.97 -7.32
N LEU A 21 -30.62 -12.22 -6.15
CA LEU A 21 -32.05 -12.09 -5.87
C LEU A 21 -32.47 -10.64 -5.61
N GLU A 22 -31.69 -9.89 -4.83
CA GLU A 22 -32.06 -8.56 -4.36
C GLU A 22 -32.37 -7.57 -5.50
N PRO A 23 -31.56 -7.43 -6.58
CA PRO A 23 -31.92 -6.55 -7.70
C PRO A 23 -33.23 -6.93 -8.40
N ARG A 24 -33.57 -8.24 -8.46
CA ARG A 24 -34.81 -8.72 -9.05
C ARG A 24 -36.02 -8.41 -8.18
N PHE A 25 -35.83 -8.51 -6.88
CA PHE A 25 -36.88 -8.16 -5.91
C PHE A 25 -37.17 -6.66 -5.94
N VAL A 26 -36.17 -5.82 -6.10
CA VAL A 26 -36.36 -4.36 -6.31
C VAL A 26 -37.23 -4.10 -7.55
N VAL A 27 -36.98 -4.79 -8.67
CA VAL A 27 -37.80 -4.67 -9.88
C VAL A 27 -39.23 -5.16 -9.64
N LEU A 28 -39.41 -6.27 -8.94
CA LEU A 28 -40.74 -6.78 -8.58
C LEU A 28 -41.48 -5.83 -7.66
N THR A 29 -40.81 -5.28 -6.65
CA THR A 29 -41.36 -4.28 -5.74
C THR A 29 -41.88 -3.06 -6.52
N LEU A 30 -41.08 -2.54 -7.45
CA LEU A 30 -41.49 -1.44 -8.32
C LEU A 30 -42.70 -1.80 -9.19
N ALA A 31 -42.69 -3.00 -9.79
CA ALA A 31 -43.79 -3.46 -10.64
C ALA A 31 -45.11 -3.57 -9.85
N PHE A 32 -45.08 -4.18 -8.66
CA PHE A 32 -46.25 -4.26 -7.79
C PHE A 32 -46.74 -2.88 -7.30
N LEU A 33 -45.82 -2.00 -6.88
CA LEU A 33 -46.13 -0.65 -6.46
C LEU A 33 -46.79 0.17 -7.58
N LEU A 34 -46.20 0.18 -8.76
CA LEU A 34 -46.75 0.91 -9.91
C LEU A 34 -48.12 0.34 -10.32
N THR A 35 -48.28 -0.99 -10.31
CA THR A 35 -49.56 -1.64 -10.63
C THR A 35 -50.62 -1.30 -9.59
N SER A 36 -50.27 -1.21 -8.32
CA SER A 36 -51.13 -0.82 -7.23
C SER A 36 -51.61 0.63 -7.42
N ILE A 37 -50.70 1.59 -7.66
CA ILE A 37 -51.03 3.01 -7.88
C ILE A 37 -51.91 3.18 -9.12
N VAL A 38 -51.60 2.52 -10.22
CA VAL A 38 -52.41 2.58 -11.44
C VAL A 38 -53.76 1.91 -11.21
N GLY A 39 -53.80 0.78 -10.52
CA GLY A 39 -55.04 0.08 -10.18
C GLY A 39 -55.98 0.94 -9.34
N GLU A 40 -55.45 1.65 -8.34
CA GLU A 40 -56.24 2.60 -7.54
C GLU A 40 -56.80 3.74 -8.40
N SER A 41 -55.97 4.31 -9.29
CA SER A 41 -56.41 5.39 -10.22
C SER A 41 -57.46 4.92 -11.23
N LEU A 42 -57.46 3.63 -11.59
CA LEU A 42 -58.45 2.99 -12.48
C LEU A 42 -59.70 2.48 -11.73
N GLY A 43 -59.78 2.68 -10.39
CA GLY A 43 -60.93 2.27 -9.59
C GLY A 43 -61.03 0.77 -9.30
N TRP A 44 -59.92 0.06 -9.24
CA TRP A 44 -59.88 -1.36 -8.86
C TRP A 44 -60.37 -1.52 -7.39
N SER A 45 -60.79 -2.76 -7.07
CA SER A 45 -61.21 -3.02 -5.69
C SER A 45 -60.09 -2.79 -4.69
N ARG A 46 -60.42 -2.19 -3.52
CA ARG A 46 -59.45 -1.93 -2.44
C ARG A 46 -58.71 -3.19 -2.00
N GLU A 47 -59.38 -4.37 -2.06
CA GLU A 47 -58.75 -5.63 -1.70
C GLU A 47 -57.62 -6.01 -2.68
N LEU A 48 -57.80 -5.80 -4.01
CA LEU A 48 -56.78 -6.07 -5.00
C LEU A 48 -55.59 -5.11 -4.87
N VAL A 49 -55.87 -3.82 -4.66
CA VAL A 49 -54.83 -2.81 -4.42
C VAL A 49 -54.01 -3.18 -3.18
N LEU A 50 -54.68 -3.55 -2.08
CA LEU A 50 -54.00 -3.97 -0.85
C LEU A 50 -53.13 -5.23 -1.04
N VAL A 51 -53.58 -6.22 -1.81
CA VAL A 51 -52.77 -7.41 -2.12
C VAL A 51 -51.50 -7.02 -2.87
N LEU A 52 -51.57 -6.10 -3.82
CA LEU A 52 -50.40 -5.60 -4.56
C LEU A 52 -49.42 -4.83 -3.64
N ASP A 53 -49.97 -4.02 -2.72
CA ASP A 53 -49.14 -3.32 -1.73
C ASP A 53 -48.44 -4.31 -0.79
N ILE A 54 -49.15 -5.30 -0.27
CA ILE A 54 -48.56 -6.35 0.56
C ILE A 54 -47.48 -7.10 -0.20
N ALA A 55 -47.71 -7.42 -1.48
CA ALA A 55 -46.68 -8.01 -2.31
C ALA A 55 -45.43 -7.10 -2.44
N SER A 56 -45.65 -5.79 -2.63
CA SER A 56 -44.55 -4.81 -2.65
C SER A 56 -43.80 -4.78 -1.31
N TYR A 57 -44.49 -4.83 -0.16
CA TYR A 57 -43.86 -4.92 1.16
C TYR A 57 -43.02 -6.19 1.34
N VAL A 58 -43.51 -7.34 0.88
CA VAL A 58 -42.78 -8.62 0.99
C VAL A 58 -41.51 -8.58 0.16
N PHE A 59 -41.61 -8.22 -1.11
CA PHE A 59 -40.45 -8.20 -1.99
C PHE A 59 -39.45 -7.08 -1.66
N GLY A 60 -39.93 -5.89 -1.26
CA GLY A 60 -39.06 -4.78 -0.90
C GLY A 60 -38.48 -4.88 0.51
N GLY A 61 -39.20 -5.52 1.44
CA GLY A 61 -38.82 -5.57 2.85
C GLY A 61 -38.07 -6.81 3.31
N ILE A 62 -38.09 -7.92 2.56
CA ILE A 62 -37.58 -9.23 3.02
C ILE A 62 -36.09 -9.20 3.40
N PHE A 63 -35.24 -8.52 2.64
CA PHE A 63 -33.81 -8.44 2.93
C PHE A 63 -33.52 -7.49 4.10
N GLY A 64 -34.19 -6.33 4.17
CA GLY A 64 -34.10 -5.43 5.30
C GLY A 64 -34.63 -6.07 6.60
N ALA A 65 -35.77 -6.81 6.54
CA ALA A 65 -36.29 -7.53 7.69
C ALA A 65 -35.33 -8.64 8.16
N LYS A 66 -34.66 -9.33 7.23
CA LYS A 66 -33.63 -10.31 7.55
C LYS A 66 -32.42 -9.63 8.25
N GLY A 67 -31.92 -8.52 7.72
CA GLY A 67 -30.83 -7.75 8.32
C GLY A 67 -31.19 -7.25 9.72
N ALA A 68 -32.37 -6.65 9.88
CA ALA A 68 -32.89 -6.20 11.17
C ALA A 68 -33.00 -7.35 12.21
N LEU A 69 -33.43 -8.54 11.77
CA LEU A 69 -33.54 -9.71 12.65
C LEU A 69 -32.15 -10.25 13.05
N GLU A 70 -31.19 -10.26 12.13
CA GLU A 70 -29.79 -10.65 12.41
C GLU A 70 -29.15 -9.68 13.40
N ALA A 71 -29.30 -8.37 13.20
CA ALA A 71 -28.82 -7.34 14.13
C ALA A 71 -29.45 -7.48 15.52
N LEU A 72 -30.76 -7.73 15.60
CA LEU A 72 -31.46 -7.94 16.87
C LEU A 72 -30.96 -9.19 17.61
N ARG A 73 -30.65 -10.28 16.90
CA ARG A 73 -30.04 -11.47 17.50
C ARG A 73 -28.65 -11.18 18.08
N GLU A 74 -27.92 -10.28 17.49
CA GLU A 74 -26.62 -9.79 17.98
C GLU A 74 -26.75 -8.67 19.01
N ARG A 75 -27.98 -8.36 19.45
CA ARG A 75 -28.31 -7.28 20.39
C ARG A 75 -27.85 -5.91 19.91
N ARG A 76 -27.88 -5.69 18.59
CA ARG A 76 -27.61 -4.41 17.96
C ARG A 76 -28.89 -3.85 17.36
N ILE A 77 -28.98 -2.53 17.32
CA ILE A 77 -30.03 -1.80 16.61
C ILE A 77 -29.32 -1.16 15.42
N ASP A 78 -29.81 -1.45 14.23
CA ASP A 78 -29.29 -0.89 13.00
C ASP A 78 -30.33 -0.07 12.23
N VAL A 79 -29.88 0.50 11.13
CA VAL A 79 -30.69 1.34 10.25
C VAL A 79 -31.82 0.56 9.58
N ASP A 80 -31.58 -0.72 9.23
CA ASP A 80 -32.58 -1.57 8.59
C ASP A 80 -33.82 -1.72 9.46
N MET A 81 -33.63 -1.83 10.78
CA MET A 81 -34.73 -1.91 11.73
C MET A 81 -35.57 -0.64 11.75
N LEU A 82 -34.95 0.55 11.68
CA LEU A 82 -35.67 1.82 11.62
C LEU A 82 -36.57 1.91 10.37
N MET A 83 -36.02 1.48 9.21
CA MET A 83 -36.74 1.50 7.93
C MET A 83 -37.94 0.54 7.93
N ILE A 84 -37.74 -0.69 8.41
CA ILE A 84 -38.82 -1.69 8.51
C ILE A 84 -39.92 -1.22 9.49
N LEU A 85 -39.54 -0.68 10.66
CA LEU A 85 -40.50 -0.14 11.62
C LEU A 85 -41.30 1.04 11.04
N ALA A 86 -40.65 1.94 10.30
CA ALA A 86 -41.32 3.07 9.64
C ALA A 86 -42.31 2.59 8.57
N ALA A 87 -41.93 1.60 7.74
CA ALA A 87 -42.83 1.02 6.74
C ALA A 87 -44.05 0.35 7.38
N LEU A 88 -43.82 -0.47 8.43
CA LEU A 88 -44.91 -1.11 9.17
C LEU A 88 -45.84 -0.08 9.85
N GLY A 89 -45.24 1.00 10.38
CA GLY A 89 -45.99 2.10 10.96
C GLY A 89 -46.83 2.84 9.92
N ALA A 90 -46.35 3.08 8.71
CA ALA A 90 -47.13 3.66 7.62
C ALA A 90 -48.32 2.77 7.25
N ALA A 91 -48.14 1.47 7.17
CA ALA A 91 -49.22 0.51 6.95
C ALA A 91 -50.26 0.53 8.05
N ALA A 92 -49.87 0.70 9.33
CA ALA A 92 -50.76 0.75 10.47
C ALA A 92 -51.70 1.96 10.46
N VAL A 93 -51.37 3.04 9.76
CA VAL A 93 -52.22 4.23 9.55
C VAL A 93 -52.82 4.29 8.13
N ASP A 94 -52.91 3.14 7.47
CA ASP A 94 -53.54 2.97 6.13
C ASP A 94 -52.76 3.69 4.97
N GLN A 95 -51.48 4.01 5.19
CA GLN A 95 -50.60 4.64 4.19
C GLN A 95 -49.72 3.59 3.48
N TRP A 96 -50.34 2.54 2.90
CA TRP A 96 -49.68 1.40 2.30
C TRP A 96 -48.75 1.77 1.14
N HIS A 97 -49.20 2.64 0.23
CA HIS A 97 -48.39 3.09 -0.93
C HIS A 97 -47.13 3.82 -0.49
N GLU A 98 -47.20 4.63 0.56
CA GLU A 98 -46.06 5.38 1.04
C GLU A 98 -45.02 4.47 1.69
N GLY A 99 -45.46 3.49 2.49
CA GLY A 99 -44.55 2.51 3.06
C GLY A 99 -43.96 1.56 2.02
N ALA A 100 -44.73 1.18 0.96
CA ALA A 100 -44.21 0.44 -0.17
C ALA A 100 -43.15 1.23 -0.96
N THR A 101 -43.38 2.56 -1.13
CA THR A 101 -42.42 3.48 -1.75
C THR A 101 -41.13 3.57 -0.91
N LEU A 102 -41.27 3.63 0.43
CA LEU A 102 -40.13 3.61 1.34
C LEU A 102 -39.28 2.33 1.13
N LEU A 103 -39.91 1.15 1.16
CA LEU A 103 -39.22 -0.12 1.02
C LEU A 103 -38.60 -0.29 -0.38
N PHE A 104 -39.26 0.21 -1.43
CA PHE A 104 -38.70 0.24 -2.78
C PHE A 104 -37.42 1.11 -2.84
N LEU A 105 -37.48 2.37 -2.38
CA LEU A 105 -36.33 3.29 -2.43
C LEU A 105 -35.19 2.81 -1.54
N PHE A 106 -35.51 2.27 -0.37
CA PHE A 106 -34.54 1.67 0.54
C PHE A 106 -33.82 0.46 -0.10
N SER A 107 -34.57 -0.51 -0.64
CA SER A 107 -33.98 -1.68 -1.30
C SER A 107 -33.21 -1.30 -2.56
N LEU A 108 -33.66 -0.32 -3.34
CA LEU A 108 -32.94 0.23 -4.48
C LEU A 108 -31.61 0.88 -4.04
N SER A 109 -31.63 1.66 -2.97
CA SER A 109 -30.45 2.29 -2.38
C SER A 109 -29.41 1.24 -1.98
N ASN A 110 -29.82 0.16 -1.31
CA ASN A 110 -28.95 -0.95 -0.90
C ASN A 110 -28.29 -1.62 -2.11
N VAL A 111 -29.05 -1.90 -3.16
CA VAL A 111 -28.50 -2.48 -4.42
C VAL A 111 -27.48 -1.55 -5.07
N LEU A 112 -27.75 -0.24 -5.14
CA LEU A 112 -26.83 0.74 -5.71
C LEU A 112 -25.55 0.88 -4.88
N GLN A 113 -25.66 0.83 -3.56
CA GLN A 113 -24.53 0.85 -2.63
C GLN A 113 -23.66 -0.40 -2.80
N ASP A 114 -24.27 -1.59 -2.80
CA ASP A 114 -23.56 -2.85 -3.02
C ASP A 114 -22.86 -2.88 -4.37
N TYR A 115 -23.49 -2.35 -5.42
CA TYR A 115 -22.85 -2.21 -6.72
C TYR A 115 -21.63 -1.27 -6.67
N ALA A 116 -21.75 -0.11 -6.01
CA ALA A 116 -20.66 0.85 -5.90
C ALA A 116 -19.48 0.30 -5.09
N ILE A 117 -19.74 -0.33 -3.93
CA ILE A 117 -18.74 -0.99 -3.10
C ILE A 117 -18.11 -2.17 -3.86
N GLY A 118 -18.93 -2.97 -4.55
CA GLY A 118 -18.49 -4.07 -5.39
C GLY A 118 -17.54 -3.62 -6.50
N ARG A 119 -17.76 -2.43 -7.07
CA ARG A 119 -16.86 -1.82 -8.07
C ARG A 119 -15.48 -1.51 -7.49
N SER A 120 -15.43 -1.00 -6.26
CA SER A 120 -14.16 -0.77 -5.55
C SER A 120 -13.43 -2.08 -5.27
N ARG A 121 -14.14 -3.12 -4.84
CA ARG A 121 -13.59 -4.47 -4.63
C ARG A 121 -13.13 -5.14 -5.93
N GLN A 122 -13.83 -4.91 -7.05
CA GLN A 122 -13.39 -5.43 -8.36
C GLN A 122 -12.05 -4.85 -8.81
N ALA A 123 -11.77 -3.58 -8.52
CA ALA A 123 -10.48 -2.97 -8.83
C ALA A 123 -9.33 -3.66 -8.09
N ILE A 124 -9.58 -4.17 -6.89
CA ILE A 124 -8.64 -4.98 -6.10
C ILE A 124 -8.55 -6.40 -6.67
N ARG A 125 -9.69 -7.05 -6.96
CA ARG A 125 -9.72 -8.39 -7.55
C ARG A 125 -9.10 -8.48 -8.94
N ALA A 126 -8.91 -7.35 -9.63
CA ALA A 126 -8.17 -7.34 -10.89
C ALA A 126 -6.70 -7.76 -10.70
N LEU A 127 -6.12 -7.56 -9.51
CA LEU A 127 -4.79 -8.06 -9.15
C LEU A 127 -4.78 -9.60 -9.09
N LEU A 128 -5.87 -10.24 -8.65
CA LEU A 128 -6.00 -11.70 -8.62
C LEU A 128 -5.97 -12.35 -10.01
N LYS A 129 -6.40 -11.62 -11.06
CA LYS A 129 -6.38 -12.12 -12.45
C LYS A 129 -4.97 -12.18 -13.05
N LEU A 130 -3.96 -11.72 -12.31
CA LEU A 130 -2.56 -11.83 -12.72
C LEU A 130 -2.00 -13.25 -12.50
N TYR A 131 -2.70 -14.11 -11.75
CA TYR A 131 -2.29 -15.49 -11.51
C TYR A 131 -2.75 -16.38 -12.67
N PRO A 132 -1.86 -17.08 -13.39
CA PRO A 132 -2.26 -18.17 -14.28
C PRO A 132 -2.78 -19.34 -13.44
N ALA A 133 -3.70 -20.14 -13.99
CA ALA A 133 -4.27 -21.28 -13.26
C ALA A 133 -3.34 -22.50 -13.23
N GLU A 134 -2.51 -22.66 -14.26
CA GLU A 134 -1.63 -23.80 -14.48
C GLU A 134 -0.27 -23.34 -15.00
N ALA A 135 0.75 -24.17 -14.82
CA ALA A 135 2.11 -23.92 -15.31
C ALA A 135 2.75 -25.22 -15.84
N LYS A 136 3.65 -25.08 -16.79
CA LYS A 136 4.49 -26.17 -17.29
C LYS A 136 5.70 -26.31 -16.38
N VAL A 137 5.84 -27.47 -15.74
CA VAL A 137 6.89 -27.74 -14.75
C VAL A 137 7.73 -28.93 -15.22
N LYS A 138 9.04 -28.79 -15.18
CA LYS A 138 9.98 -29.89 -15.42
C LYS A 138 10.37 -30.50 -14.08
N ARG A 139 9.89 -31.74 -13.86
CA ARG A 139 10.17 -32.52 -12.64
C ARG A 139 10.66 -33.92 -13.06
N ASP A 140 11.77 -34.36 -12.51
CA ASP A 140 12.36 -35.67 -12.81
C ASP A 140 12.57 -35.94 -14.33
N GLY A 141 12.92 -34.90 -15.08
CA GLY A 141 13.17 -34.97 -16.52
C GLY A 141 11.92 -35.00 -17.41
N GLN A 142 10.72 -34.96 -16.82
CA GLN A 142 9.45 -34.90 -17.54
C GLN A 142 8.82 -33.50 -17.42
N THR A 143 8.18 -33.05 -18.50
CA THR A 143 7.40 -31.82 -18.48
C THR A 143 5.94 -32.15 -18.15
N LEU A 144 5.42 -31.60 -17.06
CA LEU A 144 4.08 -31.80 -16.56
C LEU A 144 3.34 -30.46 -16.52
N THR A 145 2.06 -30.44 -16.86
CA THR A 145 1.20 -29.28 -16.62
C THR A 145 0.56 -29.46 -15.24
N LEU A 146 0.91 -28.59 -14.30
CA LEU A 146 0.45 -28.64 -12.92
C LEU A 146 -0.33 -27.38 -12.57
N LYS A 147 -1.30 -27.52 -11.67
CA LYS A 147 -1.89 -26.35 -11.01
C LYS A 147 -0.83 -25.65 -10.17
N ILE A 148 -0.90 -24.33 -10.08
CA ILE A 148 0.13 -23.54 -9.39
C ILE A 148 0.32 -23.98 -7.93
N GLU A 149 -0.77 -24.38 -7.25
CA GLU A 149 -0.71 -24.84 -5.86
C GLU A 149 0.05 -26.17 -5.68
N GLN A 150 0.34 -26.87 -6.77
CA GLN A 150 1.07 -28.15 -6.78
C GLN A 150 2.57 -27.99 -7.10
N ILE A 151 3.01 -26.76 -7.42
CA ILE A 151 4.42 -26.45 -7.65
C ILE A 151 5.16 -26.49 -6.31
N GLN A 152 6.29 -27.16 -6.28
CA GLN A 152 7.15 -27.30 -5.10
C GLN A 152 8.40 -26.44 -5.21
N LEU A 153 9.03 -26.17 -4.09
CA LEU A 153 10.34 -25.51 -4.03
C LEU A 153 11.36 -26.33 -4.81
N GLY A 154 12.14 -25.66 -5.67
CA GLY A 154 13.15 -26.28 -6.53
C GLY A 154 12.62 -26.83 -7.87
N ASP A 155 11.29 -26.83 -8.10
CA ASP A 155 10.76 -27.17 -9.41
C ASP A 155 11.22 -26.15 -10.47
N THR A 156 11.56 -26.64 -11.67
CA THR A 156 11.87 -25.77 -12.81
C THR A 156 10.61 -25.52 -13.63
N VAL A 157 10.17 -24.28 -13.65
CA VAL A 157 8.98 -23.82 -14.39
C VAL A 157 9.42 -23.28 -15.75
N LEU A 158 8.81 -23.79 -16.81
CA LEU A 158 9.06 -23.37 -18.18
C LEU A 158 8.11 -22.23 -18.53
N ILE A 159 8.66 -21.08 -18.95
CA ILE A 159 7.88 -19.88 -19.26
C ILE A 159 8.13 -19.49 -20.71
N GLU A 160 7.09 -19.59 -21.52
CA GLU A 160 7.12 -19.26 -22.95
C GLU A 160 7.03 -17.74 -23.17
N PRO A 161 7.42 -17.22 -24.33
CA PRO A 161 7.22 -15.83 -24.68
C PRO A 161 5.77 -15.40 -24.57
N GLY A 162 5.52 -14.25 -23.91
CA GLY A 162 4.19 -13.70 -23.70
C GLY A 162 3.39 -14.37 -22.57
N GLU A 163 3.93 -15.37 -21.88
CA GLU A 163 3.27 -16.00 -20.74
C GLU A 163 3.50 -15.21 -19.45
N ARG A 164 2.56 -15.35 -18.52
CA ARG A 164 2.71 -14.83 -17.15
C ARG A 164 3.57 -15.78 -16.33
N ILE A 165 4.50 -15.22 -15.57
CA ILE A 165 5.33 -15.98 -14.64
C ILE A 165 4.46 -16.46 -13.47
N PRO A 166 4.40 -17.78 -13.21
CA PRO A 166 3.47 -18.34 -12.22
C PRO A 166 4.01 -18.36 -10.78
N VAL A 167 5.32 -18.24 -10.59
CA VAL A 167 6.00 -18.39 -9.29
C VAL A 167 7.08 -17.33 -9.10
N ASP A 168 7.42 -17.05 -7.86
CA ASP A 168 8.65 -16.33 -7.55
C ASP A 168 9.84 -17.29 -7.65
N GLY A 169 10.88 -16.89 -8.36
CA GLY A 169 12.01 -17.79 -8.60
C GLY A 169 13.26 -17.10 -9.15
N LEU A 170 14.25 -17.93 -9.44
CA LEU A 170 15.51 -17.54 -10.07
C LEU A 170 15.58 -18.07 -11.49
N VAL A 171 15.99 -17.25 -12.43
CA VAL A 171 16.23 -17.68 -13.81
C VAL A 171 17.41 -18.67 -13.84
N ARG A 172 17.17 -19.90 -14.30
CA ARG A 172 18.18 -20.94 -14.47
C ARG A 172 18.73 -21.02 -15.88
N SER A 173 17.89 -20.73 -16.87
CA SER A 173 18.30 -20.62 -18.26
C SER A 173 17.43 -19.63 -19.03
N GLY A 174 17.95 -19.13 -20.14
CA GLY A 174 17.25 -18.16 -20.98
C GLY A 174 17.61 -16.71 -20.69
N ARG A 175 17.09 -15.83 -21.55
CA ARG A 175 17.19 -14.36 -21.45
C ARG A 175 15.93 -13.75 -22.03
N SER A 176 15.29 -12.85 -21.32
CA SER A 176 14.08 -12.17 -21.77
C SER A 176 13.91 -10.83 -21.09
N SER A 177 13.11 -9.94 -21.69
CA SER A 177 12.58 -8.76 -21.00
C SER A 177 11.31 -9.13 -20.25
N VAL A 178 11.16 -8.73 -19.00
CA VAL A 178 9.99 -9.03 -18.17
C VAL A 178 9.31 -7.73 -17.77
N ASP A 179 8.01 -7.61 -18.10
CA ASP A 179 7.19 -6.51 -17.62
C ASP A 179 6.77 -6.79 -16.17
N GLN A 180 7.39 -6.06 -15.26
CA GLN A 180 7.15 -6.17 -13.82
C GLN A 180 6.15 -5.11 -13.31
N ALA A 181 5.58 -4.28 -14.18
CA ALA A 181 4.66 -3.22 -13.80
C ALA A 181 3.51 -3.66 -12.87
N PRO A 182 2.93 -4.88 -13.01
CA PRO A 182 1.88 -5.35 -12.10
C PRO A 182 2.34 -5.51 -10.64
N ILE A 183 3.64 -5.75 -10.41
CA ILE A 183 4.22 -6.00 -9.08
C ILE A 183 5.03 -4.81 -8.58
N THR A 184 5.90 -4.24 -9.42
CA THR A 184 6.79 -3.14 -9.02
C THR A 184 6.23 -1.76 -9.37
N GLY A 185 5.24 -1.69 -10.26
CA GLY A 185 4.70 -0.44 -10.79
C GLY A 185 5.62 0.27 -11.80
N GLU A 186 6.74 -0.34 -12.19
CA GLU A 186 7.67 0.18 -13.19
C GLU A 186 7.18 -0.13 -14.59
N SER A 187 7.00 0.91 -15.42
CA SER A 187 6.45 0.74 -16.77
C SER A 187 7.44 0.22 -17.80
N MET A 188 8.74 0.24 -17.51
CA MET A 188 9.78 -0.26 -18.42
C MET A 188 10.05 -1.73 -18.14
N PRO A 189 9.99 -2.61 -19.16
CA PRO A 189 10.38 -4.00 -19.01
C PRO A 189 11.85 -4.12 -18.58
N VAL A 190 12.12 -5.03 -17.64
CA VAL A 190 13.47 -5.27 -17.09
C VAL A 190 14.07 -6.51 -17.77
N GLU A 191 15.29 -6.38 -18.27
CA GLU A 191 16.00 -7.53 -18.81
C GLU A 191 16.37 -8.51 -17.71
N LYS A 192 16.12 -9.80 -17.94
CA LYS A 192 16.40 -10.90 -17.02
C LYS A 192 17.31 -11.91 -17.67
N VAL A 193 18.38 -12.24 -16.94
CA VAL A 193 19.38 -13.23 -17.31
C VAL A 193 19.54 -14.28 -16.22
N VAL A 194 20.33 -15.30 -16.48
CA VAL A 194 20.59 -16.38 -15.51
C VAL A 194 21.07 -15.81 -14.16
N GLY A 195 20.43 -16.23 -13.08
CA GLY A 195 20.68 -15.77 -11.71
C GLY A 195 19.77 -14.64 -11.24
N ASP A 196 19.01 -13.99 -12.13
CA ASP A 196 18.10 -12.91 -11.75
C ASP A 196 16.81 -13.44 -11.12
N LYS A 197 16.28 -12.67 -10.18
CA LYS A 197 14.95 -12.93 -9.59
C LYS A 197 13.84 -12.50 -10.53
N VAL A 198 12.79 -13.33 -10.60
CA VAL A 198 11.51 -13.02 -11.26
C VAL A 198 10.36 -13.23 -10.29
N PHE A 199 9.23 -12.54 -10.54
CA PHE A 199 8.09 -12.51 -9.63
C PHE A 199 6.83 -13.06 -10.30
N ALA A 200 6.04 -13.80 -9.53
CA ALA A 200 4.72 -14.29 -9.95
C ALA A 200 3.82 -13.13 -10.41
N GLY A 201 3.03 -13.36 -11.46
CA GLY A 201 2.10 -12.37 -12.01
C GLY A 201 2.72 -11.39 -13.01
N THR A 202 4.06 -11.33 -13.14
CA THR A 202 4.75 -10.52 -14.16
C THR A 202 4.63 -11.16 -15.54
N LEU A 203 4.77 -10.38 -16.61
CA LEU A 203 4.61 -10.85 -17.99
C LEU A 203 5.96 -11.02 -18.66
N ASN A 204 6.24 -12.24 -19.11
CA ASN A 204 7.44 -12.54 -19.88
C ASN A 204 7.36 -11.91 -21.28
N GLY A 205 8.46 -11.40 -21.78
CA GLY A 205 8.59 -10.78 -23.10
C GLY A 205 8.79 -11.80 -24.22
N GLN A 206 9.84 -11.58 -25.02
CA GLN A 206 10.04 -12.34 -26.28
C GLN A 206 10.92 -13.58 -26.11
N GLY A 207 11.65 -13.72 -24.99
CA GLY A 207 12.52 -14.88 -24.73
C GLY A 207 11.79 -15.97 -23.94
N ALA A 208 12.28 -17.21 -24.01
CA ALA A 208 11.88 -18.28 -23.11
C ALA A 208 12.74 -18.25 -21.85
N LEU A 209 12.16 -18.55 -20.69
CA LEU A 209 12.86 -18.60 -19.41
C LEU A 209 12.55 -19.92 -18.70
N ASP A 210 13.59 -20.56 -18.17
CA ASP A 210 13.43 -21.62 -17.19
C ASP A 210 13.68 -21.02 -15.80
N VAL A 211 12.69 -21.09 -14.94
CA VAL A 211 12.72 -20.48 -13.61
C VAL A 211 12.62 -21.55 -12.54
N GLU A 212 13.56 -21.56 -11.60
CA GLU A 212 13.49 -22.40 -10.41
C GLU A 212 12.65 -21.73 -9.36
N ALA A 213 11.59 -22.41 -8.89
CA ALA A 213 10.70 -21.92 -7.86
C ALA A 213 11.42 -21.80 -6.51
N THR A 214 11.48 -20.58 -5.96
CA THR A 214 12.11 -20.29 -4.66
C THR A 214 11.11 -20.12 -3.54
N GLN A 215 9.81 -20.01 -3.86
CA GLN A 215 8.72 -19.88 -2.89
C GLN A 215 7.53 -20.74 -3.29
N SER A 216 6.72 -21.14 -2.31
CA SER A 216 5.47 -21.83 -2.57
C SER A 216 4.43 -20.88 -3.20
N ALA A 217 3.42 -21.43 -3.88
CA ALA A 217 2.36 -20.64 -4.49
C ALA A 217 1.63 -19.70 -3.51
N ARG A 218 1.55 -20.09 -2.23
CA ARG A 218 0.89 -19.31 -1.16
C ARG A 218 1.77 -18.20 -0.59
N ASP A 219 3.07 -18.29 -0.80
CA ASP A 219 4.07 -17.41 -0.20
C ASP A 219 4.72 -16.48 -1.24
N THR A 220 4.27 -16.53 -2.50
CA THR A 220 4.73 -15.60 -3.54
C THR A 220 4.45 -14.16 -3.17
N THR A 221 5.28 -13.24 -3.67
CA THR A 221 5.11 -11.80 -3.49
C THR A 221 3.70 -11.35 -3.86
N LEU A 222 3.16 -11.86 -4.98
CA LEU A 222 1.78 -11.56 -5.40
C LEU A 222 0.73 -12.08 -4.42
N ALA A 223 0.89 -13.31 -3.89
CA ALA A 223 -0.04 -13.88 -2.91
C ALA A 223 -0.08 -13.06 -1.61
N ARG A 224 1.08 -12.55 -1.17
CA ARG A 224 1.18 -11.68 0.01
C ARG A 224 0.54 -10.31 -0.22
N ILE A 225 0.77 -9.71 -1.39
CA ILE A 225 0.12 -8.45 -1.79
C ILE A 225 -1.41 -8.62 -1.73
N ILE A 226 -1.93 -9.72 -2.29
CA ILE A 226 -3.36 -10.01 -2.28
C ILE A 226 -3.88 -10.13 -0.84
N ARG A 227 -3.21 -10.92 -0.01
CA ARG A 227 -3.58 -11.10 1.41
C ARG A 227 -3.58 -9.77 2.15
N MET A 228 -2.54 -8.95 1.98
CA MET A 228 -2.46 -7.63 2.60
C MET A 228 -3.63 -6.73 2.19
N VAL A 229 -4.04 -6.77 0.92
CA VAL A 229 -5.18 -5.98 0.43
C VAL A 229 -6.52 -6.54 0.94
N GLU A 230 -6.65 -7.85 1.14
CA GLU A 230 -7.81 -8.48 1.77
C GLU A 230 -7.90 -8.12 3.25
N GLU A 231 -6.82 -8.24 4.01
CA GLU A 231 -6.73 -7.83 5.42
C GLU A 231 -7.00 -6.33 5.60
N ALA A 232 -6.58 -5.50 4.61
CA ALA A 232 -6.85 -4.08 4.62
C ALA A 232 -8.35 -3.74 4.59
N GLN A 233 -9.20 -4.62 4.05
CA GLN A 233 -10.65 -4.42 4.03
C GLN A 233 -11.29 -4.65 5.41
N ASP A 234 -10.68 -5.47 6.25
CA ASP A 234 -11.19 -5.82 7.57
C ASP A 234 -10.69 -4.86 8.67
N SER A 235 -9.61 -4.12 8.42
CA SER A 235 -9.03 -3.16 9.36
C SER A 235 -9.74 -1.81 9.28
N LYS A 236 -10.75 -1.62 10.15
CA LYS A 236 -11.59 -0.41 10.22
C LYS A 236 -10.82 0.81 10.73
N ALA A 237 -11.04 1.95 10.07
CA ALA A 237 -10.51 3.24 10.47
C ALA A 237 -11.06 3.72 11.85
N PRO A 238 -10.32 4.54 12.61
CA PRO A 238 -10.82 5.15 13.84
C PRO A 238 -12.14 5.89 13.66
N THR A 239 -12.26 6.67 12.59
CA THR A 239 -13.52 7.37 12.23
C THR A 239 -14.66 6.38 11.98
N GLU A 240 -14.41 5.25 11.33
CA GLU A 240 -15.41 4.21 11.06
C GLU A 240 -15.89 3.56 12.37
N ARG A 241 -14.97 3.17 13.24
CA ARG A 241 -15.30 2.63 14.57
C ARG A 241 -16.06 3.62 15.45
N PHE A 242 -15.74 4.91 15.35
CA PHE A 242 -16.48 5.95 16.05
C PHE A 242 -17.93 6.04 15.52
N LEU A 243 -18.12 6.04 14.21
CA LEU A 243 -19.44 6.13 13.60
C LEU A 243 -20.32 4.92 13.92
N GLU A 244 -19.77 3.71 13.95
CA GLU A 244 -20.52 2.51 14.37
C GLU A 244 -21.03 2.59 15.82
N ARG A 245 -20.22 3.13 16.73
CA ARG A 245 -20.66 3.36 18.12
C ARG A 245 -21.70 4.47 18.21
N PHE A 246 -21.48 5.53 17.46
CA PHE A 246 -22.42 6.66 17.38
C PHE A 246 -23.78 6.19 16.85
N GLU A 247 -23.82 5.39 15.81
CA GLU A 247 -25.03 4.82 15.21
C GLU A 247 -25.90 4.11 16.23
N GLN A 248 -25.34 3.22 17.05
CA GLN A 248 -26.07 2.46 18.06
C GLN A 248 -26.75 3.38 19.09
N ILE A 249 -26.02 4.38 19.59
CA ILE A 249 -26.57 5.34 20.56
C ILE A 249 -27.61 6.23 19.89
N TYR A 250 -27.32 6.69 18.69
CA TYR A 250 -28.20 7.56 17.93
C TYR A 250 -29.52 6.86 17.57
N ALA A 251 -29.48 5.61 17.12
CA ALA A 251 -30.69 4.83 16.82
C ALA A 251 -31.60 4.67 18.04
N LEU A 252 -31.03 4.40 19.23
CA LEU A 252 -31.77 4.35 20.50
C LEU A 252 -32.41 5.70 20.82
N VAL A 253 -31.69 6.80 20.65
CA VAL A 253 -32.21 8.15 20.89
C VAL A 253 -33.35 8.48 19.93
N ILE A 254 -33.24 8.13 18.66
CA ILE A 254 -34.30 8.33 17.67
C ILE A 254 -35.53 7.48 18.01
N ILE A 255 -35.37 6.19 18.29
CA ILE A 255 -36.52 5.33 18.66
C ILE A 255 -37.23 5.86 19.90
N GLY A 256 -36.48 6.22 20.95
CA GLY A 256 -37.03 6.78 22.18
C GLY A 256 -37.69 8.13 21.94
N GLY A 257 -37.05 9.03 21.18
CA GLY A 257 -37.59 10.34 20.83
C GLY A 257 -38.87 10.25 19.99
N VAL A 258 -38.88 9.36 18.99
CA VAL A 258 -40.06 9.08 18.16
C VAL A 258 -41.19 8.49 19.02
N GLY A 259 -40.86 7.54 19.93
CA GLY A 259 -41.86 7.00 20.87
C GLY A 259 -42.50 8.08 21.76
N LEU A 260 -41.67 8.97 22.30
CA LEU A 260 -42.20 10.13 23.07
C LEU A 260 -43.03 11.08 22.19
N PHE A 261 -42.59 11.33 20.95
CA PHE A 261 -43.31 12.17 20.01
C PHE A 261 -44.65 11.56 19.59
N ILE A 262 -44.78 10.24 19.51
CA ILE A 262 -46.05 9.55 19.25
C ILE A 262 -47.02 9.80 20.39
N ILE A 263 -46.57 9.78 21.65
CA ILE A 263 -47.45 9.76 22.84
C ILE A 263 -47.76 11.18 23.35
N ILE A 264 -46.76 12.05 23.48
CA ILE A 264 -46.89 13.31 24.21
C ILE A 264 -47.84 14.32 23.51
N PRO A 265 -47.68 14.66 22.20
CA PRO A 265 -48.53 15.67 21.57
C PRO A 265 -50.02 15.29 21.54
N PRO A 266 -50.43 14.03 21.22
CA PRO A 266 -51.81 13.62 21.31
C PRO A 266 -52.35 13.63 22.76
N ALA A 267 -51.53 13.19 23.73
CA ALA A 267 -51.95 13.20 25.14
C ALA A 267 -52.18 14.60 25.69
N LEU A 268 -51.47 15.60 25.14
CA LEU A 268 -51.70 17.02 25.46
C LEU A 268 -52.80 17.68 24.61
N GLY A 269 -53.44 16.92 23.71
CA GLY A 269 -54.50 17.46 22.83
C GLY A 269 -53.99 18.40 21.73
N LEU A 270 -52.68 18.39 21.42
CA LEU A 270 -52.07 19.28 20.43
C LEU A 270 -52.29 18.79 19.00
N THR A 271 -52.41 17.47 18.80
CA THR A 271 -52.54 16.83 17.49
C THR A 271 -53.44 15.60 17.57
N ASP A 272 -54.04 15.21 16.42
CA ASP A 272 -54.69 13.91 16.27
C ASP A 272 -53.68 12.78 16.29
N PHE A 273 -54.03 11.63 16.87
CA PHE A 273 -53.10 10.49 17.03
C PHE A 273 -52.62 9.94 15.69
N ALA A 274 -53.51 9.75 14.70
CA ALA A 274 -53.16 9.17 13.42
C ALA A 274 -52.20 10.08 12.63
N SER A 275 -52.51 11.39 12.57
CA SER A 275 -51.63 12.38 11.93
C SER A 275 -50.29 12.51 12.62
N ASN A 276 -50.29 12.45 13.96
CA ASN A 276 -49.04 12.53 14.72
C ASN A 276 -48.19 11.26 14.57
N PHE A 277 -48.82 10.09 14.56
CA PHE A 277 -48.15 8.82 14.34
C PHE A 277 -47.54 8.77 12.94
N TYR A 278 -48.24 9.22 11.89
CA TYR A 278 -47.71 9.36 10.56
C TYR A 278 -46.43 10.25 10.52
N ARG A 279 -46.51 11.44 11.11
CA ARG A 279 -45.35 12.35 11.22
C ARG A 279 -44.20 11.73 11.98
N ALA A 280 -44.46 10.89 12.97
CA ALA A 280 -43.47 10.15 13.71
C ALA A 280 -42.77 9.13 12.83
N MET A 281 -43.49 8.46 11.91
CA MET A 281 -42.85 7.53 10.93
C MET A 281 -42.02 8.28 9.92
N VAL A 282 -42.45 9.44 9.43
CA VAL A 282 -41.64 10.31 8.58
C VAL A 282 -40.37 10.72 9.33
N LEU A 283 -40.49 11.19 10.57
CA LEU A 283 -39.35 11.58 11.40
C LEU A 283 -38.34 10.43 11.59
N MET A 284 -38.84 9.22 11.88
CA MET A 284 -38.00 8.02 12.06
C MET A 284 -37.17 7.71 10.80
N THR A 285 -37.78 7.83 9.62
CA THR A 285 -37.13 7.62 8.33
C THR A 285 -36.09 8.69 8.03
N VAL A 286 -36.46 9.99 8.09
CA VAL A 286 -35.56 11.07 7.69
C VAL A 286 -34.43 11.32 8.68
N ALA A 287 -34.62 10.95 9.95
CA ALA A 287 -33.58 11.04 10.97
C ALA A 287 -32.60 9.85 10.95
N SER A 288 -32.81 8.84 10.12
CA SER A 288 -31.89 7.70 10.02
C SER A 288 -30.50 8.14 9.52
N PRO A 289 -29.39 7.60 10.06
CA PRO A 289 -28.03 8.03 9.71
C PRO A 289 -27.41 7.24 8.56
N CYS A 290 -28.18 6.63 7.63
CA CYS A 290 -27.70 5.74 6.56
C CYS A 290 -26.52 6.35 5.79
N ALA A 291 -26.67 7.57 5.30
CA ALA A 291 -25.65 8.25 4.51
C ALA A 291 -24.35 8.49 5.31
N LEU A 292 -24.48 8.72 6.63
CA LEU A 292 -23.37 8.95 7.52
C LEU A 292 -22.51 7.68 7.69
N VAL A 293 -23.18 6.56 7.93
CA VAL A 293 -22.52 5.26 8.24
C VAL A 293 -21.86 4.67 7.00
N ILE A 294 -22.55 4.68 5.86
CA ILE A 294 -22.09 4.00 4.64
C ILE A 294 -21.01 4.79 3.89
N SER A 295 -21.02 6.12 3.98
CA SER A 295 -20.10 6.97 3.22
C SER A 295 -18.64 6.76 3.57
N THR A 296 -18.34 6.43 4.83
CA THR A 296 -16.96 6.31 5.34
C THR A 296 -16.27 5.04 4.85
N PRO A 297 -16.83 3.81 5.02
CA PRO A 297 -16.25 2.59 4.44
C PRO A 297 -16.12 2.67 2.92
N ALA A 298 -17.12 3.18 2.22
CA ALA A 298 -17.09 3.32 0.76
C ALA A 298 -15.95 4.24 0.29
N SER A 299 -15.70 5.34 1.00
CA SER A 299 -14.61 6.26 0.70
C SER A 299 -13.24 5.65 0.96
N PHE A 300 -13.03 4.99 2.11
CA PHE A 300 -11.76 4.34 2.43
C PHE A 300 -11.46 3.17 1.49
N LEU A 301 -12.42 2.30 1.18
CA LEU A 301 -12.24 1.23 0.20
C LEU A 301 -11.86 1.76 -1.18
N SER A 302 -12.50 2.85 -1.62
CA SER A 302 -12.18 3.50 -2.90
C SER A 302 -10.76 4.06 -2.91
N ALA A 303 -10.32 4.66 -1.79
CA ALA A 303 -8.98 5.20 -1.64
C ALA A 303 -7.92 4.09 -1.60
N ILE A 304 -8.14 3.01 -0.84
CA ILE A 304 -7.26 1.84 -0.77
C ILE A 304 -7.13 1.18 -2.15
N ALA A 305 -8.24 0.99 -2.87
CA ALA A 305 -8.22 0.46 -4.22
C ALA A 305 -7.45 1.36 -5.21
N SER A 306 -7.55 2.68 -5.04
CA SER A 306 -6.79 3.65 -5.83
C SER A 306 -5.31 3.63 -5.49
N ALA A 307 -4.96 3.55 -4.20
CA ALA A 307 -3.58 3.43 -3.71
C ALA A 307 -2.90 2.19 -4.28
N ALA A 308 -3.54 1.02 -4.17
CA ALA A 308 -3.02 -0.26 -4.66
C ALA A 308 -2.72 -0.21 -6.16
N ARG A 309 -3.62 0.36 -6.98
CA ARG A 309 -3.36 0.62 -8.40
C ARG A 309 -2.23 1.62 -8.64
N GLY A 310 -1.97 2.49 -7.66
CA GLY A 310 -0.88 3.46 -7.65
C GLY A 310 0.47 2.88 -7.26
N GLY A 311 0.52 1.61 -6.82
CA GLY A 311 1.73 0.98 -6.29
C GLY A 311 1.95 1.27 -4.81
N VAL A 312 0.89 1.61 -4.06
CA VAL A 312 0.92 1.83 -2.61
C VAL A 312 -0.08 0.90 -1.94
N LEU A 313 0.40 0.03 -1.07
CA LEU A 313 -0.43 -0.91 -0.32
C LEU A 313 -0.58 -0.45 1.12
N PHE A 314 -1.82 -0.21 1.55
CA PHE A 314 -2.17 0.05 2.94
C PHE A 314 -2.67 -1.23 3.59
N LYS A 315 -2.23 -1.55 4.80
CA LYS A 315 -2.76 -2.67 5.61
C LYS A 315 -4.15 -2.41 6.18
N GLY A 316 -4.74 -1.23 5.98
CA GLY A 316 -6.07 -0.93 6.45
C GLY A 316 -6.49 0.52 6.34
N GLY A 317 -7.79 0.76 6.54
CA GLY A 317 -8.37 2.10 6.61
C GLY A 317 -7.77 2.93 7.73
N ALA A 318 -7.39 2.30 8.85
CA ALA A 318 -6.74 2.94 9.98
C ALA A 318 -5.41 3.63 9.57
N TYR A 319 -4.60 2.95 8.79
CA TYR A 319 -3.30 3.46 8.34
C TYR A 319 -3.45 4.53 7.25
N LEU A 320 -4.47 4.40 6.40
CA LEU A 320 -4.80 5.44 5.43
C LEU A 320 -5.26 6.73 6.14
N GLU A 321 -6.09 6.62 7.16
CA GLU A 321 -6.52 7.76 7.98
C GLU A 321 -5.34 8.35 8.78
N GLY A 322 -4.51 7.49 9.39
CA GLY A 322 -3.31 7.87 10.13
C GLY A 322 -2.32 8.64 9.27
N MET A 323 -2.05 8.16 8.05
CA MET A 323 -1.15 8.82 7.09
C MET A 323 -1.61 10.24 6.75
N ALA A 324 -2.91 10.51 6.73
CA ALA A 324 -3.42 11.88 6.51
C ALA A 324 -3.05 12.86 7.64
N GLY A 325 -2.79 12.34 8.85
CA GLY A 325 -2.45 13.12 10.04
C GLY A 325 -0.95 13.32 10.30
N ILE A 326 -0.08 12.69 9.50
CA ILE A 326 1.37 12.75 9.69
C ILE A 326 1.90 14.16 9.65
N LYS A 327 2.74 14.51 10.66
CA LYS A 327 3.41 15.80 10.82
C LYS A 327 4.92 15.74 10.63
N ALA A 328 5.55 14.60 10.96
CA ALA A 328 6.97 14.37 10.76
C ALA A 328 7.24 13.10 9.98
N ILE A 329 8.37 13.07 9.28
CA ILE A 329 8.84 11.90 8.52
C ILE A 329 10.28 11.63 8.91
N ALA A 330 10.56 10.40 9.33
CA ALA A 330 11.90 9.88 9.60
C ALA A 330 12.28 8.90 8.49
N PHE A 331 13.37 9.18 7.80
CA PHE A 331 13.91 8.30 6.77
C PHE A 331 15.10 7.51 7.31
N ASP A 332 15.14 6.21 7.07
CA ASP A 332 16.42 5.53 7.07
C ASP A 332 17.29 6.02 5.91
N LYS A 333 18.60 5.97 6.06
CA LYS A 333 19.53 6.36 5.00
C LYS A 333 19.64 5.25 3.94
N THR A 334 20.10 4.07 4.37
CA THR A 334 20.57 2.99 3.49
C THR A 334 19.41 2.26 2.82
N GLY A 335 19.45 2.10 1.50
CA GLY A 335 18.35 1.46 0.77
C GLY A 335 17.08 2.30 0.66
N THR A 336 16.98 3.44 1.36
CA THR A 336 15.83 4.35 1.37
C THR A 336 16.15 5.67 0.67
N LEU A 337 16.93 6.55 1.27
CA LEU A 337 17.42 7.79 0.63
C LEU A 337 18.57 7.53 -0.34
N THR A 338 19.23 6.39 -0.17
CA THR A 338 20.27 5.86 -1.06
C THR A 338 19.78 4.61 -1.77
N GLN A 339 20.52 4.15 -2.78
CA GLN A 339 20.14 2.97 -3.57
C GLN A 339 20.44 1.64 -2.86
N GLY A 340 21.17 1.66 -1.72
CA GLY A 340 21.62 0.46 -1.02
C GLY A 340 22.66 -0.35 -1.83
N LYS A 341 23.25 0.27 -2.84
CA LYS A 341 24.26 -0.34 -3.73
C LYS A 341 25.53 0.50 -3.68
N PRO A 342 26.57 0.05 -2.96
CA PRO A 342 27.87 0.70 -3.02
C PRO A 342 28.37 0.81 -4.46
N ALA A 343 28.93 1.97 -4.82
CA ALA A 343 29.57 2.19 -6.11
C ALA A 343 30.89 2.94 -5.95
N VAL A 344 31.82 2.71 -6.85
CA VAL A 344 33.06 3.50 -6.93
C VAL A 344 32.69 4.91 -7.37
N THR A 345 33.03 5.89 -6.55
CA THR A 345 32.73 7.31 -6.79
C THR A 345 33.95 8.09 -7.23
N ASP A 346 35.13 7.75 -6.71
CA ASP A 346 36.38 8.44 -7.04
C ASP A 346 37.53 7.44 -7.13
N LEU A 347 38.42 7.73 -8.02
CA LEU A 347 39.71 7.05 -8.20
C LEU A 347 40.81 8.12 -8.11
N VAL A 348 41.78 7.91 -7.26
CA VAL A 348 42.93 8.82 -7.15
C VAL A 348 44.22 8.00 -7.26
N SER A 349 44.92 8.12 -8.37
CA SER A 349 46.18 7.45 -8.60
C SER A 349 47.34 8.18 -7.91
N CYS A 350 48.28 7.43 -7.37
CA CYS A 350 49.43 8.00 -6.69
C CYS A 350 50.48 8.59 -7.67
N CYS A 351 50.65 7.96 -8.82
CA CYS A 351 51.67 8.31 -9.79
C CYS A 351 51.07 8.61 -11.17
N ALA A 352 51.89 8.61 -12.20
CA ALA A 352 51.45 8.75 -13.61
C ALA A 352 50.63 7.55 -14.13
N LEU A 353 50.24 6.61 -13.25
CA LEU A 353 49.36 5.51 -13.56
C LEU A 353 47.99 6.06 -13.99
N HIS A 354 47.39 5.44 -14.98
CA HIS A 354 46.01 5.71 -15.35
C HIS A 354 45.08 5.14 -14.28
N GLU A 355 43.99 5.88 -13.96
CA GLU A 355 42.95 5.41 -13.04
C GLU A 355 42.39 4.05 -13.43
N ASP A 356 42.40 3.73 -14.75
CA ASP A 356 41.90 2.46 -15.26
C ASP A 356 42.81 1.29 -14.90
N GLU A 357 44.13 1.48 -14.80
CA GLU A 357 45.08 0.44 -14.32
C GLU A 357 44.89 0.19 -12.82
N LEU A 358 44.74 1.25 -12.02
CA LEU A 358 44.39 1.13 -10.60
C LEU A 358 43.11 0.33 -10.40
N LEU A 359 42.06 0.66 -11.15
CA LEU A 359 40.79 -0.01 -11.08
C LEU A 359 40.84 -1.46 -11.58
N ALA A 360 41.57 -1.74 -12.66
CA ALA A 360 41.72 -3.09 -13.21
C ALA A 360 42.41 -4.02 -12.23
N VAL A 361 43.53 -3.58 -11.61
CA VAL A 361 44.26 -4.37 -10.61
C VAL A 361 43.40 -4.59 -9.36
N ALA A 362 42.74 -3.57 -8.88
CA ALA A 362 41.83 -3.70 -7.74
C ALA A 362 40.66 -4.65 -8.03
N ALA A 363 40.03 -4.52 -9.20
CA ALA A 363 38.93 -5.39 -9.63
C ALA A 363 39.39 -6.85 -9.86
N ALA A 364 40.61 -7.07 -10.36
CA ALA A 364 41.19 -8.42 -10.48
C ALA A 364 41.26 -9.09 -9.10
N VAL A 365 41.83 -8.41 -8.10
CA VAL A 365 41.93 -8.90 -6.71
C VAL A 365 40.55 -9.13 -6.10
N GLU A 366 39.65 -8.18 -6.24
CA GLU A 366 38.29 -8.21 -5.65
C GLU A 366 37.34 -9.20 -6.38
N SER A 367 37.70 -9.67 -7.58
CA SER A 367 36.86 -10.62 -8.34
C SER A 367 36.62 -11.94 -7.61
N ARG A 368 37.42 -12.27 -6.61
CA ARG A 368 37.30 -13.47 -5.78
C ARG A 368 36.68 -13.22 -4.42
N SER A 369 36.28 -11.96 -4.13
CA SER A 369 35.67 -11.56 -2.87
C SER A 369 34.17 -11.42 -3.02
N GLU A 370 33.42 -11.92 -2.06
CA GLU A 370 31.96 -11.74 -2.03
C GLU A 370 31.50 -10.45 -1.29
N HIS A 371 32.48 -9.69 -0.81
CA HIS A 371 32.16 -8.47 -0.04
C HIS A 371 31.43 -7.44 -0.92
N PRO A 372 30.41 -6.69 -0.41
CA PRO A 372 29.68 -5.69 -1.18
C PRO A 372 30.56 -4.62 -1.84
N LEU A 373 31.63 -4.19 -1.15
CA LEU A 373 32.60 -3.23 -1.71
C LEU A 373 33.38 -3.83 -2.88
N ALA A 374 33.73 -5.13 -2.82
CA ALA A 374 34.37 -5.84 -3.89
C ALA A 374 33.54 -5.87 -5.17
N LYS A 375 32.25 -6.20 -5.02
CA LYS A 375 31.28 -6.18 -6.13
C LYS A 375 31.17 -4.80 -6.78
N ALA A 376 31.27 -3.73 -6.00
CA ALA A 376 31.27 -2.37 -6.51
C ALA A 376 32.50 -2.06 -7.38
N VAL A 377 33.70 -2.50 -6.94
CA VAL A 377 34.95 -2.31 -7.68
C VAL A 377 34.94 -3.11 -8.99
N VAL A 378 34.52 -4.37 -8.92
CA VAL A 378 34.40 -5.24 -10.11
C VAL A 378 33.40 -4.68 -11.11
N ALA A 379 32.22 -4.23 -10.64
CA ALA A 379 31.20 -3.63 -11.50
C ALA A 379 31.70 -2.35 -12.19
N ALA A 380 32.46 -1.52 -11.48
CA ALA A 380 33.06 -0.32 -12.05
C ALA A 380 34.08 -0.62 -13.16
N ALA A 381 34.91 -1.66 -12.99
CA ALA A 381 35.85 -2.11 -14.01
C ALA A 381 35.11 -2.69 -15.23
N GLN A 382 34.09 -3.49 -15.03
CA GLN A 382 33.24 -4.04 -16.10
C GLN A 382 32.55 -2.92 -16.91
N ALA A 383 32.01 -1.89 -16.23
CA ALA A 383 31.38 -0.75 -16.89
C ALA A 383 32.34 0.06 -17.76
N ARG A 384 33.65 0.03 -17.45
CA ARG A 384 34.72 0.62 -18.27
C ARG A 384 35.33 -0.36 -19.27
N HIS A 385 34.80 -1.59 -19.38
CA HIS A 385 35.28 -2.64 -20.27
C HIS A 385 36.77 -3.00 -20.06
N LEU A 386 37.26 -2.94 -18.81
CA LEU A 386 38.61 -3.25 -18.46
C LEU A 386 38.82 -4.77 -18.43
N SER A 387 39.97 -5.24 -18.95
CA SER A 387 40.39 -6.62 -18.81
C SER A 387 40.96 -6.86 -17.42
N LEU A 388 40.57 -7.97 -16.79
CA LEU A 388 41.05 -8.35 -15.47
C LEU A 388 42.13 -9.43 -15.61
N ASP A 389 43.26 -9.20 -14.99
CA ASP A 389 44.38 -10.15 -14.99
C ASP A 389 44.11 -11.34 -14.08
N ALA A 390 44.81 -12.44 -14.31
CA ALA A 390 44.68 -13.64 -13.51
C ALA A 390 45.28 -13.44 -12.10
N VAL A 391 44.51 -13.83 -11.08
CA VAL A 391 44.85 -13.66 -9.66
C VAL A 391 45.31 -15.00 -9.07
N GLN A 392 46.45 -14.97 -8.36
CA GLN A 392 46.99 -16.11 -7.62
C GLN A 392 47.11 -15.77 -6.12
N ASP A 393 47.24 -16.79 -5.28
CA ASP A 393 47.51 -16.66 -3.83
C ASP A 393 46.57 -15.70 -3.09
N PHE A 394 45.26 -15.79 -3.37
CA PHE A 394 44.26 -14.93 -2.72
C PHE A 394 44.11 -15.25 -1.21
N GLN A 395 44.36 -14.26 -0.37
CA GLN A 395 44.24 -14.35 1.07
C GLN A 395 43.42 -13.17 1.63
N ALA A 396 42.25 -13.43 2.16
CA ALA A 396 41.46 -12.43 2.88
C ALA A 396 41.97 -12.24 4.32
N VAL A 397 42.18 -10.98 4.71
CA VAL A 397 42.52 -10.59 6.08
C VAL A 397 41.29 -9.99 6.71
N THR A 398 40.63 -10.76 7.59
CA THR A 398 39.32 -10.41 8.17
C THR A 398 39.30 -9.00 8.75
N GLY A 399 38.38 -8.16 8.29
CA GLY A 399 38.21 -6.78 8.73
C GLY A 399 39.29 -5.78 8.32
N LYS A 400 40.30 -6.20 7.53
CA LYS A 400 41.41 -5.34 7.14
C LYS A 400 41.56 -5.19 5.63
N GLY A 401 41.52 -6.28 4.87
CA GLY A 401 41.73 -6.23 3.42
C GLY A 401 42.06 -7.57 2.79
N ILE A 402 42.75 -7.54 1.66
CA ILE A 402 43.11 -8.70 0.85
C ILE A 402 44.61 -8.61 0.46
N ILE A 403 45.27 -9.75 0.43
CA ILE A 403 46.60 -9.93 -0.15
C ILE A 403 46.46 -10.92 -1.29
N SER A 404 47.07 -10.62 -2.42
CA SER A 404 47.03 -11.49 -3.61
C SER A 404 48.18 -11.22 -4.54
N THR A 405 48.43 -12.12 -5.50
CA THR A 405 49.46 -11.96 -6.53
C THR A 405 48.78 -11.70 -7.88
N VAL A 406 49.13 -10.59 -8.52
CA VAL A 406 48.68 -10.19 -9.86
C VAL A 406 49.92 -9.96 -10.71
N ASP A 407 50.05 -10.62 -11.86
CA ASP A 407 51.20 -10.57 -12.74
C ASP A 407 52.56 -10.82 -12.03
N GLY A 408 52.57 -11.79 -11.10
CA GLY A 408 53.76 -12.17 -10.35
C GLY A 408 54.21 -11.15 -9.29
N ARG A 409 53.40 -10.13 -8.98
CA ARG A 409 53.65 -9.11 -7.95
C ARG A 409 52.61 -9.19 -6.86
N GLU A 410 53.04 -9.06 -5.60
CA GLU A 410 52.09 -8.99 -4.48
C GLU A 410 51.31 -7.67 -4.51
N VAL A 411 49.99 -7.78 -4.43
CA VAL A 411 49.08 -6.66 -4.33
C VAL A 411 48.33 -6.77 -3.00
N ARG A 412 48.31 -5.66 -2.26
CA ARG A 412 47.53 -5.50 -1.02
C ARG A 412 46.45 -4.45 -1.22
N LEU A 413 45.26 -4.82 -0.90
CA LEU A 413 44.07 -3.96 -1.01
C LEU A 413 43.32 -3.97 0.31
N GLY A 414 42.95 -2.79 0.82
CA GLY A 414 42.21 -2.73 2.09
C GLY A 414 42.11 -1.32 2.69
N SER A 415 41.74 -1.27 3.97
CA SER A 415 41.60 0.01 4.69
C SER A 415 42.96 0.73 4.75
N ILE A 416 42.91 2.06 4.70
CA ILE A 416 44.11 2.90 4.80
C ILE A 416 44.90 2.55 6.07
N THR A 417 44.19 2.44 7.22
CA THR A 417 44.81 2.08 8.51
C THR A 417 45.60 0.75 8.45
N TYR A 418 45.09 -0.24 7.74
CA TYR A 418 45.79 -1.53 7.57
C TYR A 418 47.05 -1.41 6.72
N LEU A 419 46.97 -0.66 5.63
CA LEU A 419 48.07 -0.57 4.67
C LEU A 419 49.21 0.28 5.21
N ILE A 420 48.94 1.33 6.01
CA ILE A 420 49.97 2.19 6.62
C ILE A 420 50.82 1.48 7.68
N GLU A 421 50.35 0.34 8.22
CA GLU A 421 51.17 -0.45 9.17
C GLU A 421 52.53 -0.90 8.54
N LYS A 422 52.53 -1.12 7.22
CA LYS A 422 53.74 -1.58 6.48
C LYS A 422 54.24 -0.57 5.45
N ASN A 423 53.36 0.26 4.91
CA ASN A 423 53.68 1.17 3.80
C ASN A 423 53.19 2.59 4.16
N PRO A 424 54.06 3.56 4.55
CA PRO A 424 53.65 4.92 4.88
C PRO A 424 52.80 5.54 3.75
N LEU A 425 51.73 6.26 4.12
CA LEU A 425 50.86 6.94 3.16
C LEU A 425 51.63 8.08 2.47
N PRO A 426 51.73 8.10 1.13
CA PRO A 426 52.35 9.20 0.42
C PRO A 426 51.68 10.55 0.72
N GLU A 427 52.47 11.62 0.84
CA GLU A 427 51.95 12.96 1.11
C GLU A 427 50.87 13.39 0.11
N ARG A 428 51.01 13.01 -1.17
CA ARG A 428 50.06 13.29 -2.24
C ARG A 428 48.68 12.65 -2.01
N LEU A 429 48.59 11.54 -1.29
CA LEU A 429 47.32 10.85 -1.01
C LEU A 429 46.67 11.26 0.32
N GLN A 430 47.39 11.97 1.22
CA GLN A 430 46.91 12.33 2.55
C GLN A 430 45.67 13.24 2.44
N GLU A 431 45.79 14.34 1.70
CA GLU A 431 44.67 15.29 1.51
C GLU A 431 43.48 14.64 0.82
N PRO A 432 43.62 13.89 -0.29
CA PRO A 432 42.53 13.14 -0.91
C PRO A 432 41.85 12.14 0.04
N VAL A 433 42.59 11.36 0.82
CA VAL A 433 42.03 10.42 1.81
C VAL A 433 41.17 11.18 2.81
N GLU A 434 41.74 12.20 3.48
CA GLU A 434 40.98 12.99 4.47
C GLU A 434 39.75 13.66 3.87
N ARG A 435 39.85 14.19 2.67
CA ARG A 435 38.74 14.84 1.98
C ARG A 435 37.62 13.85 1.68
N LEU A 436 37.95 12.67 1.14
CA LEU A 436 36.98 11.66 0.76
C LEU A 436 36.32 11.01 1.99
N GLU A 437 37.11 10.76 3.05
CA GLU A 437 36.57 10.29 4.33
C GLU A 437 35.66 11.35 4.99
N LYS A 438 36.01 12.64 4.91
CA LYS A 438 35.14 13.74 5.38
C LYS A 438 33.84 13.83 4.58
N GLN A 439 33.83 13.39 3.30
CA GLN A 439 32.63 13.27 2.47
C GLN A 439 31.83 12.00 2.75
N GLY A 440 32.30 11.16 3.66
CA GLY A 440 31.59 9.95 4.05
C GLY A 440 31.76 8.75 3.15
N LYS A 441 32.79 8.75 2.38
CA LYS A 441 33.10 7.65 1.49
C LYS A 441 34.01 6.65 2.21
N THR A 442 33.83 5.36 1.90
CA THR A 442 34.77 4.33 2.30
C THR A 442 35.97 4.40 1.37
N VAL A 443 37.12 4.72 1.92
CA VAL A 443 38.37 4.80 1.14
C VAL A 443 39.18 3.52 1.33
N ILE A 444 39.46 2.82 0.24
CA ILE A 444 40.32 1.67 0.21
C ILE A 444 41.61 2.02 -0.57
N GLY A 445 42.72 1.55 -0.06
CA GLY A 445 44.00 1.74 -0.70
C GLY A 445 44.42 0.51 -1.51
N VAL A 446 45.25 0.70 -2.52
CA VAL A 446 45.86 -0.35 -3.34
C VAL A 446 47.35 -0.13 -3.34
N VAL A 447 48.08 -1.15 -2.88
CA VAL A 447 49.57 -1.18 -2.83
C VAL A 447 50.07 -2.38 -3.62
N ARG A 448 51.02 -2.20 -4.51
CA ARG A 448 51.65 -3.26 -5.30
C ARG A 448 53.15 -3.33 -4.99
N GLU A 449 53.69 -4.50 -4.77
CA GLU A 449 55.12 -4.68 -4.55
C GLU A 449 55.89 -4.44 -5.84
N GLY A 450 56.92 -3.54 -5.80
CA GLY A 450 57.79 -3.21 -6.94
C GLY A 450 58.16 -1.74 -6.97
N GLU A 451 59.01 -1.34 -7.90
CA GLU A 451 59.41 0.07 -8.09
C GLU A 451 58.44 0.76 -9.06
N CYS A 452 57.97 1.93 -8.68
CA CYS A 452 57.19 2.81 -9.56
C CYS A 452 58.11 3.38 -10.64
N GLN A 453 57.94 2.99 -11.87
CA GLN A 453 58.71 3.56 -12.99
C GLN A 453 58.05 4.91 -13.39
N GLY A 454 58.82 5.99 -13.25
CA GLY A 454 58.44 7.31 -13.77
C GLY A 454 57.84 8.30 -12.76
N CYS A 455 57.94 8.06 -11.46
CA CYS A 455 57.59 9.02 -10.43
C CYS A 455 58.84 9.52 -9.70
N GLY A 456 59.33 10.72 -10.03
CA GLY A 456 60.52 11.29 -9.41
C GLY A 456 60.45 11.47 -7.89
N ALA A 457 59.29 11.43 -7.28
CA ALA A 457 59.07 11.45 -5.84
C ALA A 457 59.28 10.07 -5.19
N CYS A 458 58.98 8.97 -5.90
CA CYS A 458 59.15 7.60 -5.41
C CYS A 458 60.64 7.16 -5.58
N GLU A 459 61.30 7.60 -6.64
CA GLU A 459 62.73 7.34 -6.86
C GLU A 459 63.63 7.95 -5.79
N ALA A 460 63.25 9.08 -5.20
CA ALA A 460 64.00 9.77 -4.14
C ALA A 460 63.88 9.10 -2.77
N SER A 461 62.86 8.26 -2.50
CA SER A 461 62.59 7.69 -1.18
C SER A 461 63.13 6.29 -0.92
N GLY A 462 63.58 5.54 -1.97
CA GLY A 462 64.17 4.20 -1.84
C GLY A 462 63.22 3.12 -1.29
N GLN A 463 61.89 3.36 -1.31
CA GLN A 463 60.88 2.42 -0.78
C GLN A 463 60.44 1.39 -1.81
N ARG A 464 60.40 0.09 -1.40
CA ARG A 464 60.12 -1.08 -2.24
C ARG A 464 58.64 -1.43 -2.45
N ALA A 465 57.70 -0.68 -1.87
CA ALA A 465 56.26 -0.96 -2.03
C ALA A 465 55.57 0.33 -2.41
N ASP A 466 54.92 0.33 -3.57
CA ASP A 466 54.35 1.53 -4.15
C ASP A 466 52.86 1.54 -4.04
N TRP A 467 52.34 2.61 -3.44
CA TRP A 467 50.96 2.94 -3.52
C TRP A 467 50.55 3.18 -4.97
N MET A 468 49.65 2.35 -5.50
CA MET A 468 49.01 2.61 -6.80
C MET A 468 48.03 3.77 -6.70
N GLY A 469 47.29 3.81 -5.61
CA GLY A 469 46.29 4.86 -5.36
C GLY A 469 45.25 4.45 -4.35
N ILE A 470 44.17 5.20 -4.35
CA ILE A 470 43.02 4.99 -3.50
C ILE A 470 41.71 4.94 -4.31
N ILE A 471 40.76 4.15 -3.86
CA ILE A 471 39.42 4.00 -4.43
C ILE A 471 38.43 4.39 -3.38
N ALA A 472 37.56 5.36 -3.68
CA ALA A 472 36.47 5.75 -2.80
C ALA A 472 35.16 5.10 -3.24
N ILE A 473 34.48 4.51 -2.29
CA ILE A 473 33.22 3.81 -2.51
C ILE A 473 32.18 4.43 -1.58
N ALA A 474 31.02 4.74 -2.12
CA ALA A 474 29.88 5.23 -1.35
C ALA A 474 28.58 4.64 -1.87
N ASP A 475 27.59 4.59 -0.98
CA ASP A 475 26.23 4.29 -1.38
C ASP A 475 25.62 5.54 -2.08
N GLN A 476 25.10 5.34 -3.27
CA GLN A 476 24.64 6.45 -4.11
C GLN A 476 23.32 7.02 -3.59
N ILE A 477 23.29 8.34 -3.36
CA ILE A 477 22.07 9.08 -3.07
C ILE A 477 21.13 8.98 -4.28
N ARG A 478 19.84 8.71 -4.04
CA ARG A 478 18.84 8.70 -5.11
C ARG A 478 18.72 10.11 -5.71
N PRO A 479 18.75 10.26 -7.03
CA PRO A 479 18.70 11.58 -7.67
C PRO A 479 17.49 12.41 -7.27
N GLU A 480 16.37 11.76 -7.00
CA GLU A 480 15.11 12.40 -6.62
C GLU A 480 14.98 12.69 -5.12
N ALA A 481 15.85 12.17 -4.24
CA ALA A 481 15.66 12.22 -2.79
C ALA A 481 15.54 13.65 -2.24
N GLY A 482 16.43 14.55 -2.66
CA GLY A 482 16.37 15.96 -2.22
C GLY A 482 15.10 16.67 -2.69
N GLN A 483 14.65 16.41 -3.92
CA GLN A 483 13.40 16.96 -4.45
C GLN A 483 12.19 16.47 -3.66
N ILE A 484 12.17 15.18 -3.30
CA ILE A 484 11.10 14.58 -2.50
C ILE A 484 11.06 15.16 -1.09
N VAL A 485 12.20 15.32 -0.43
CA VAL A 485 12.30 15.98 0.88
C VAL A 485 11.70 17.39 0.82
N HIS A 486 12.13 18.20 -0.16
CA HIS A 486 11.58 19.53 -0.35
C HIS A 486 10.06 19.53 -0.61
N TYR A 487 9.60 18.60 -1.46
CA TYR A 487 8.18 18.48 -1.78
C TYR A 487 7.33 18.06 -0.58
N LEU A 488 7.80 17.16 0.28
CA LEU A 488 7.12 16.78 1.51
C LEU A 488 6.96 17.97 2.46
N LYS A 489 7.99 18.82 2.60
CA LYS A 489 7.91 20.07 3.35
C LYS A 489 6.86 21.02 2.77
N SER A 490 6.79 21.17 1.44
CA SER A 490 5.78 21.99 0.78
C SER A 490 4.35 21.46 0.99
N LEU A 491 4.20 20.16 1.25
CA LEU A 491 2.94 19.55 1.65
C LEU A 491 2.59 19.74 3.13
N GLY A 492 3.42 20.49 3.89
CA GLY A 492 3.17 20.83 5.30
C GLY A 492 3.67 19.77 6.29
N ILE A 493 4.63 18.94 5.91
CA ILE A 493 5.41 18.13 6.85
C ILE A 493 6.33 19.11 7.63
N GLN A 494 6.22 19.09 8.94
CA GLN A 494 6.89 20.05 9.84
C GLN A 494 8.34 19.69 10.10
N ARG A 495 8.68 18.38 10.09
CA ARG A 495 10.05 17.90 10.28
C ARG A 495 10.31 16.70 9.38
N VAL A 496 11.40 16.76 8.62
CA VAL A 496 11.96 15.63 7.88
C VAL A 496 13.31 15.31 8.51
N ALA A 497 13.45 14.10 9.05
CA ALA A 497 14.64 13.62 9.72
C ALA A 497 15.30 12.49 8.94
N MET A 498 16.61 12.36 9.03
CA MET A 498 17.38 11.22 8.55
C MET A 498 17.99 10.46 9.73
N LEU A 499 17.78 9.16 9.78
CA LEU A 499 18.30 8.23 10.78
C LEU A 499 19.34 7.32 10.10
N THR A 500 20.50 7.15 10.74
CA THR A 500 21.57 6.30 10.17
C THR A 500 22.52 5.77 11.24
N GLY A 501 23.06 4.57 11.01
CA GLY A 501 24.17 4.03 11.80
C GLY A 501 25.53 4.62 11.45
N ASP A 502 25.62 5.45 10.42
CA ASP A 502 26.86 6.05 9.97
C ASP A 502 27.46 7.03 10.96
N ASN A 503 28.76 7.32 10.74
CA ASN A 503 29.47 8.36 11.46
C ASN A 503 28.78 9.73 11.31
N PRO A 504 28.71 10.56 12.39
CA PRO A 504 28.06 11.88 12.38
C PRO A 504 28.52 12.81 11.26
N ARG A 505 29.79 12.80 10.87
CA ARG A 505 30.31 13.67 9.80
C ARG A 505 29.71 13.32 8.44
N VAL A 506 29.64 12.01 8.12
CA VAL A 506 29.02 11.46 6.91
C VAL A 506 27.56 11.82 6.86
N ALA A 507 26.86 11.53 7.94
CA ALA A 507 25.43 11.77 8.06
C ALA A 507 25.07 13.25 7.88
N GLN A 508 25.83 14.16 8.52
CA GLN A 508 25.63 15.60 8.37
C GLN A 508 25.83 16.09 6.93
N HIS A 509 26.85 15.58 6.25
CA HIS A 509 27.10 15.93 4.84
C HIS A 509 25.92 15.50 3.94
N ILE A 510 25.50 14.25 4.05
CA ILE A 510 24.38 13.71 3.26
C ILE A 510 23.06 14.44 3.62
N GLY A 511 22.82 14.67 4.90
CA GLY A 511 21.63 15.39 5.36
C GLY A 511 21.56 16.81 4.82
N GLY A 512 22.70 17.50 4.73
CA GLY A 512 22.83 18.82 4.12
C GLY A 512 22.52 18.81 2.62
N LEU A 513 23.02 17.82 1.87
CA LEU A 513 22.74 17.66 0.45
C LEU A 513 21.25 17.38 0.19
N LEU A 514 20.60 16.60 1.05
CA LEU A 514 19.19 16.25 0.93
C LEU A 514 18.25 17.35 1.46
N GLY A 515 18.76 18.28 2.25
CA GLY A 515 17.98 19.34 2.85
C GLY A 515 17.01 18.86 3.93
N VAL A 516 17.36 17.81 4.70
CA VAL A 516 16.59 17.37 5.87
C VAL A 516 16.73 18.35 7.04
N ASP A 517 15.76 18.34 7.98
CA ASP A 517 15.75 19.29 9.11
C ASP A 517 16.57 18.79 10.30
N ALA A 518 16.70 17.47 10.45
CA ALA A 518 17.44 16.84 11.52
C ALA A 518 18.18 15.58 11.03
N VAL A 519 19.36 15.35 11.61
CA VAL A 519 20.18 14.18 11.30
C VAL A 519 20.53 13.48 12.61
N TYR A 520 20.19 12.21 12.73
CA TYR A 520 20.54 11.36 13.85
C TYR A 520 21.49 10.26 13.35
N ALA A 521 22.70 10.29 13.85
CA ALA A 521 23.82 9.48 13.36
C ALA A 521 24.35 8.51 14.44
N GLY A 522 25.06 7.47 14.04
CA GLY A 522 25.63 6.49 14.94
C GLY A 522 24.60 5.64 15.66
N LEU A 523 23.41 5.48 15.10
CA LEU A 523 22.29 4.79 15.72
C LEU A 523 22.38 3.28 15.56
N MET A 524 22.25 2.57 16.66
CA MET A 524 21.89 1.14 16.64
C MET A 524 20.38 0.98 16.35
N PRO A 525 19.90 -0.21 15.95
CA PRO A 525 18.47 -0.42 15.67
C PRO A 525 17.54 0.00 16.81
N GLU A 526 17.94 -0.23 18.05
CA GLU A 526 17.18 0.16 19.26
C GLU A 526 17.13 1.69 19.45
N ASP A 527 18.20 2.39 19.09
CA ASP A 527 18.25 3.86 19.14
C ASP A 527 17.30 4.49 18.14
N LYS A 528 17.11 3.89 16.96
CA LYS A 528 16.13 4.36 15.97
C LYS A 528 14.72 4.38 16.54
N VAL A 529 14.34 3.35 17.31
CA VAL A 529 13.04 3.29 18.02
C VAL A 529 12.88 4.46 18.98
N ARG A 530 13.93 4.75 19.78
CA ARG A 530 13.93 5.87 20.73
C ARG A 530 13.77 7.20 20.01
N VAL A 531 14.56 7.42 18.95
CA VAL A 531 14.52 8.68 18.17
C VAL A 531 13.16 8.90 17.51
N VAL A 532 12.54 7.86 16.96
CA VAL A 532 11.18 7.97 16.38
C VAL A 532 10.17 8.41 17.43
N LYS A 533 10.22 7.86 18.65
CA LYS A 533 9.36 8.26 19.77
C LYS A 533 9.62 9.70 20.22
N GLU A 534 10.89 10.13 20.25
CA GLU A 534 11.27 11.51 20.57
C GLU A 534 10.70 12.49 19.55
N ILE A 535 10.83 12.20 18.25
CA ILE A 535 10.25 13.04 17.18
C ILE A 535 8.72 13.09 17.32
N GLU A 536 8.09 11.95 17.60
CA GLU A 536 6.64 11.87 17.78
C GLU A 536 6.16 12.67 18.98
N ALA A 537 6.88 12.65 20.10
CA ALA A 537 6.57 13.42 21.28
C ALA A 537 6.73 14.95 21.05
N GLU A 538 7.73 15.37 20.26
CA GLU A 538 8.01 16.78 20.01
C GLU A 538 7.10 17.40 18.92
N VAL A 539 6.85 16.67 17.85
CA VAL A 539 6.18 17.21 16.64
C VAL A 539 4.77 16.64 16.47
N GLY A 540 4.57 15.39 16.85
CA GLY A 540 3.31 14.65 16.69
C GLY A 540 3.43 13.44 15.75
N PRO A 541 2.34 12.93 15.21
CA PRO A 541 2.32 11.68 14.45
C PRO A 541 3.43 11.63 13.38
N THR A 542 4.25 10.58 13.44
CA THR A 542 5.48 10.44 12.66
C THR A 542 5.41 9.19 11.78
N ALA A 543 5.80 9.32 10.50
CA ALA A 543 6.03 8.18 9.63
C ALA A 543 7.51 7.81 9.66
N MET A 544 7.82 6.52 9.83
CA MET A 544 9.17 5.96 9.63
C MET A 544 9.22 5.25 8.28
N ILE A 545 10.26 5.54 7.49
CA ILE A 545 10.46 4.95 6.16
C ILE A 545 11.81 4.23 6.14
N GLY A 546 11.78 2.95 5.78
CA GLY A 546 12.95 2.08 5.75
C GLY A 546 12.80 0.93 4.76
N ASP A 547 13.82 0.09 4.67
CA ASP A 547 13.82 -1.13 3.83
C ASP A 547 13.20 -2.35 4.54
N GLY A 548 12.92 -2.24 5.82
CA GLY A 548 12.30 -3.27 6.64
C GLY A 548 13.23 -4.38 7.15
N VAL A 549 14.51 -4.36 6.81
CA VAL A 549 15.46 -5.39 7.27
C VAL A 549 16.02 -5.04 8.65
N ASN A 550 16.64 -3.88 8.76
CA ASN A 550 17.26 -3.42 10.00
C ASN A 550 16.33 -2.50 10.82
N ASP A 551 15.31 -1.95 10.17
CA ASP A 551 14.44 -0.92 10.71
C ASP A 551 13.07 -1.45 11.17
N ALA A 552 12.82 -2.76 11.10
CA ALA A 552 11.55 -3.36 11.46
C ALA A 552 11.02 -2.91 12.85
N PRO A 553 11.84 -2.82 13.93
CA PRO A 553 11.38 -2.32 15.21
C PRO A 553 10.97 -0.84 15.19
N ALA A 554 11.68 -0.01 14.42
CA ALA A 554 11.38 1.41 14.28
C ALA A 554 10.12 1.63 13.42
N LEU A 555 9.95 0.85 12.34
CA LEU A 555 8.74 0.84 11.51
C LEU A 555 7.50 0.46 12.33
N ALA A 556 7.59 -0.60 13.14
CA ALA A 556 6.50 -1.05 13.99
C ALA A 556 6.14 -0.07 15.12
N THR A 557 7.07 0.81 15.49
CA THR A 557 6.88 1.75 16.61
C THR A 557 6.31 3.09 16.16
N ALA A 558 6.60 3.51 14.94
CA ALA A 558 6.12 4.77 14.38
C ALA A 558 4.59 4.81 14.29
N SER A 559 4.00 6.03 14.23
CA SER A 559 2.55 6.18 13.95
C SER A 559 2.16 5.53 12.63
N ILE A 560 3.06 5.54 11.64
CA ILE A 560 2.93 4.82 10.36
C ILE A 560 4.31 4.31 9.95
N GLY A 561 4.48 3.00 9.86
CA GLY A 561 5.65 2.35 9.27
C GLY A 561 5.48 2.19 7.76
N ILE A 562 6.44 2.69 6.97
CA ILE A 562 6.43 2.62 5.51
C ILE A 562 7.63 1.81 5.04
N ALA A 563 7.39 0.68 4.41
CA ALA A 563 8.45 -0.12 3.81
C ALA A 563 8.62 0.19 2.32
N MET A 564 9.87 0.28 1.89
CA MET A 564 10.26 0.44 0.49
C MET A 564 10.65 -0.91 -0.12
N GLY A 565 10.40 -1.07 -1.44
CA GLY A 565 10.90 -2.21 -2.18
C GLY A 565 10.24 -3.55 -1.84
N ALA A 566 8.92 -3.61 -1.77
CA ALA A 566 8.12 -4.81 -1.41
C ALA A 566 8.50 -6.13 -2.11
N ALA A 567 9.23 -6.06 -3.21
CA ALA A 567 9.73 -7.24 -3.92
C ALA A 567 10.95 -7.89 -3.26
N GLY A 568 11.47 -7.35 -2.15
CA GLY A 568 12.78 -7.74 -1.60
C GLY A 568 12.79 -8.45 -0.26
N THR A 569 11.91 -8.14 0.68
CA THR A 569 12.00 -8.70 2.03
C THR A 569 10.64 -9.05 2.62
N ASP A 570 10.51 -10.29 3.09
CA ASP A 570 9.33 -10.82 3.76
C ASP A 570 9.00 -10.03 5.04
N VAL A 571 10.04 -9.61 5.76
CA VAL A 571 9.95 -8.86 7.01
C VAL A 571 9.30 -7.48 6.80
N ALA A 572 9.62 -6.81 5.69
CA ALA A 572 9.03 -5.50 5.38
C ALA A 572 7.52 -5.58 5.15
N LEU A 573 7.07 -6.62 4.41
CA LEU A 573 5.65 -6.87 4.16
C LEU A 573 4.87 -7.20 5.45
N GLU A 574 5.50 -7.88 6.41
CA GLU A 574 4.85 -8.25 7.67
C GLU A 574 4.82 -7.11 8.69
N THR A 575 5.83 -6.25 8.71
CA THR A 575 6.02 -5.27 9.79
C THR A 575 5.43 -3.90 9.47
N ALA A 576 5.52 -3.45 8.22
CA ALA A 576 5.08 -2.11 7.84
C ALA A 576 3.57 -2.00 7.69
N ASP A 577 3.02 -0.83 7.99
CA ASP A 577 1.60 -0.46 7.84
C ASP A 577 1.25 -0.07 6.41
N LEU A 578 2.25 0.41 5.69
CA LEU A 578 2.18 0.84 4.31
C LEU A 578 3.40 0.32 3.56
N VAL A 579 3.17 -0.25 2.39
CA VAL A 579 4.22 -0.81 1.55
C VAL A 579 4.21 -0.14 0.19
N LEU A 580 5.37 0.34 -0.23
CA LEU A 580 5.59 0.89 -1.56
C LEU A 580 6.02 -0.25 -2.49
N MET A 581 5.19 -0.52 -3.50
CA MET A 581 5.48 -1.52 -4.52
C MET A 581 6.50 -0.94 -5.51
N GLY A 582 7.68 -1.27 -5.44
CA GLY A 582 8.73 -0.64 -6.24
C GLY A 582 9.52 0.38 -5.43
N ASP A 583 10.74 0.54 -5.88
CA ASP A 583 11.76 1.29 -5.17
C ASP A 583 11.71 2.79 -5.52
N ARG A 584 10.50 3.42 -5.33
CA ARG A 584 10.22 4.79 -5.76
C ARG A 584 9.77 5.69 -4.61
N LEU A 585 10.64 6.63 -4.23
CA LEU A 585 10.35 7.64 -3.20
C LEU A 585 9.12 8.54 -3.54
N GLN A 586 8.81 8.72 -4.83
CA GLN A 586 7.69 9.54 -5.30
C GLN A 586 6.32 9.01 -4.83
N LEU A 587 6.25 7.73 -4.43
CA LEU A 587 5.02 7.14 -3.91
C LEU A 587 4.66 7.67 -2.51
N ILE A 588 5.63 8.19 -1.74
CA ILE A 588 5.41 8.75 -0.40
C ILE A 588 4.51 10.00 -0.45
N PRO A 589 4.87 11.06 -1.20
CA PRO A 589 3.98 12.22 -1.34
C PRO A 589 2.64 11.87 -2.01
N TYR A 590 2.60 10.87 -2.89
CA TYR A 590 1.35 10.37 -3.46
C TYR A 590 0.44 9.75 -2.38
N ALA A 591 0.98 8.87 -1.54
CA ALA A 591 0.25 8.27 -0.42
C ALA A 591 -0.30 9.34 0.53
N LEU A 592 0.52 10.33 0.92
CA LEU A 592 0.11 11.43 1.79
C LEU A 592 -1.02 12.26 1.18
N LYS A 593 -0.92 12.63 -0.10
CA LYS A 593 -1.96 13.39 -0.81
C LYS A 593 -3.27 12.62 -0.91
N LEU A 594 -3.19 11.34 -1.27
CA LEU A 594 -4.36 10.48 -1.38
C LEU A 594 -5.07 10.32 -0.03
N SER A 595 -4.32 10.08 1.03
CA SER A 595 -4.84 9.95 2.40
C SER A 595 -5.53 11.24 2.87
N ARG A 596 -4.90 12.40 2.65
CA ARG A 596 -5.51 13.71 2.97
C ARG A 596 -6.76 13.99 2.13
N LYS A 597 -6.77 13.57 0.86
CA LYS A 597 -7.94 13.68 0.01
C LYS A 597 -9.07 12.78 0.51
N ALA A 598 -8.76 11.52 0.84
CA ALA A 598 -9.74 10.58 1.39
C ALA A 598 -10.39 11.14 2.67
N ARG A 599 -9.59 11.64 3.62
CA ARG A 599 -10.09 12.29 4.84
C ARG A 599 -10.98 13.50 4.54
N ARG A 600 -10.61 14.32 3.55
CA ARG A 600 -11.43 15.47 3.12
C ARG A 600 -12.77 15.03 2.55
N VAL A 601 -12.79 13.99 1.70
CA VAL A 601 -14.02 13.44 1.12
C VAL A 601 -14.92 12.87 2.22
N VAL A 602 -14.37 12.16 3.19
CA VAL A 602 -15.13 11.66 4.35
C VAL A 602 -15.78 12.83 5.10
N TRP A 603 -15.03 13.88 5.44
CA TRP A 603 -15.59 15.05 6.11
C TRP A 603 -16.64 15.80 5.28
N GLN A 604 -16.47 15.91 3.95
CA GLN A 604 -17.48 16.46 3.05
C GLN A 604 -18.77 15.65 3.11
N ASN A 605 -18.65 14.33 3.03
CA ASN A 605 -19.79 13.42 3.07
C ASN A 605 -20.51 13.49 4.42
N LEU A 606 -19.77 13.49 5.54
CA LEU A 606 -20.34 13.63 6.88
C LEU A 606 -21.12 14.95 7.02
N SER A 607 -20.49 16.06 6.63
CA SER A 607 -21.12 17.39 6.73
C SER A 607 -22.38 17.50 5.86
N PHE A 608 -22.33 16.95 4.64
CA PHE A 608 -23.46 16.91 3.74
C PHE A 608 -24.60 16.07 4.31
N SER A 609 -24.31 14.86 4.81
CA SER A 609 -25.29 13.95 5.39
C SER A 609 -26.00 14.58 6.60
N ILE A 610 -25.24 15.16 7.52
CA ILE A 610 -25.79 15.86 8.68
C ILE A 610 -26.67 17.04 8.24
N GLY A 611 -26.23 17.82 7.26
CA GLY A 611 -27.00 18.93 6.70
C GLY A 611 -28.34 18.49 6.11
N VAL A 612 -28.34 17.38 5.34
CA VAL A 612 -29.57 16.82 4.76
C VAL A 612 -30.50 16.30 5.85
N ILE A 613 -29.99 15.56 6.83
CA ILE A 613 -30.79 15.05 7.96
C ILE A 613 -31.47 16.21 8.68
N LEU A 614 -30.73 17.26 9.05
CA LEU A 614 -31.28 18.42 9.75
C LEU A 614 -32.33 19.16 8.89
N MET A 615 -32.10 19.30 7.59
CA MET A 615 -33.04 19.92 6.66
C MET A 615 -34.34 19.11 6.55
N LEU A 616 -34.25 17.78 6.45
CA LEU A 616 -35.43 16.90 6.35
C LEU A 616 -36.23 16.86 7.67
N ILE A 617 -35.54 16.82 8.82
CA ILE A 617 -36.17 16.93 10.12
C ILE A 617 -36.94 18.27 10.24
N ALA A 618 -36.29 19.38 9.90
CA ALA A 618 -36.93 20.69 9.90
C ALA A 618 -38.15 20.73 8.94
N GLY A 619 -38.01 20.13 7.74
CA GLY A 619 -39.12 19.99 6.80
C GLY A 619 -40.34 19.23 7.35
N THR A 620 -40.07 18.16 8.13
CA THR A 620 -41.14 17.37 8.78
C THR A 620 -41.95 18.21 9.76
N PHE A 621 -41.32 19.15 10.50
CA PHE A 621 -42.01 20.01 11.47
C PHE A 621 -42.60 21.28 10.84
N LEU A 622 -41.92 21.91 9.86
CA LEU A 622 -42.28 23.21 9.31
C LEU A 622 -43.30 23.14 8.16
N VAL A 623 -43.17 22.11 7.28
CA VAL A 623 -43.97 22.02 6.04
C VAL A 623 -44.74 20.71 5.89
N ALA A 624 -44.78 19.88 6.95
CA ALA A 624 -45.44 18.57 6.96
C ALA A 624 -44.98 17.69 5.77
N LEU A 625 -43.67 17.48 5.68
CA LEU A 625 -43.04 16.73 4.62
C LEU A 625 -43.69 15.35 4.44
N PRO A 626 -44.19 14.97 3.25
CA PRO A 626 -44.74 13.64 3.02
C PRO A 626 -43.65 12.59 2.99
N LEU A 627 -43.97 11.37 3.45
CA LEU A 627 -43.00 10.26 3.59
C LEU A 627 -42.21 9.98 2.30
N PRO A 628 -42.83 9.89 1.10
CA PRO A 628 -42.09 9.62 -0.14
C PRO A 628 -40.99 10.65 -0.45
N LEU A 629 -41.25 11.94 -0.22
CA LEU A 629 -40.27 13.01 -0.41
C LEU A 629 -39.15 12.95 0.65
N GLY A 630 -39.54 12.65 1.91
CA GLY A 630 -38.57 12.42 2.98
C GLY A 630 -37.60 11.28 2.65
N VAL A 631 -38.16 10.14 2.19
CA VAL A 631 -37.35 8.96 1.78
C VAL A 631 -36.47 9.28 0.58
N LEU A 632 -37.01 9.95 -0.45
CA LEU A 632 -36.23 10.33 -1.63
C LEU A 632 -35.05 11.24 -1.27
N GLY A 633 -35.26 12.22 -0.38
CA GLY A 633 -34.20 13.09 0.12
C GLY A 633 -33.16 12.32 0.93
N HIS A 634 -33.62 11.43 1.80
CA HIS A 634 -32.77 10.58 2.64
C HIS A 634 -31.93 9.59 1.82
N GLU A 635 -32.57 8.72 1.05
CA GLU A 635 -31.87 7.70 0.24
C GLU A 635 -31.08 8.33 -0.91
N GLY A 636 -31.60 9.41 -1.51
CA GLY A 636 -30.86 10.17 -2.51
C GLY A 636 -29.56 10.74 -1.97
N SER A 637 -29.55 11.21 -0.72
CA SER A 637 -28.33 11.70 -0.07
C SER A 637 -27.31 10.59 0.13
N THR A 638 -27.76 9.38 0.48
CA THR A 638 -26.91 8.19 0.65
C THR A 638 -26.22 7.82 -0.66
N VAL A 639 -26.96 7.77 -1.76
CA VAL A 639 -26.38 7.52 -3.09
C VAL A 639 -25.37 8.60 -3.48
N ILE A 640 -25.68 9.87 -3.24
CA ILE A 640 -24.78 10.99 -3.56
C ILE A 640 -23.43 10.87 -2.83
N VAL A 641 -23.41 10.57 -1.52
CA VAL A 641 -22.15 10.48 -0.75
C VAL A 641 -21.32 9.28 -1.15
N VAL A 642 -21.95 8.15 -1.48
CA VAL A 642 -21.24 6.95 -1.99
C VAL A 642 -20.61 7.25 -3.35
N LEU A 643 -21.36 7.86 -4.26
CA LEU A 643 -20.85 8.27 -5.57
C LEU A 643 -19.75 9.31 -5.46
N ASN A 644 -19.85 10.27 -4.53
CA ASN A 644 -18.80 11.26 -4.29
C ASN A 644 -17.47 10.57 -3.90
N GLY A 645 -17.52 9.62 -2.97
CA GLY A 645 -16.35 8.81 -2.59
C GLY A 645 -15.76 8.04 -3.77
N LEU A 646 -16.63 7.35 -4.52
CA LEU A 646 -16.21 6.56 -5.68
C LEU A 646 -15.56 7.42 -6.77
N ILE A 647 -16.20 8.52 -7.17
CA ILE A 647 -15.72 9.40 -8.25
C ILE A 647 -14.41 10.06 -7.84
N GLN A 648 -14.33 10.69 -6.68
CA GLN A 648 -13.17 11.45 -6.26
C GLN A 648 -11.94 10.58 -5.97
N LEU A 649 -12.13 9.37 -5.47
CA LEU A 649 -11.05 8.53 -4.96
C LEU A 649 -10.67 7.41 -5.93
N LEU A 650 -11.60 6.92 -6.74
CA LEU A 650 -11.34 5.81 -7.65
C LEU A 650 -11.14 6.26 -9.12
N LEU A 651 -11.91 7.21 -9.62
CA LEU A 651 -11.93 7.57 -11.04
C LEU A 651 -11.00 8.73 -11.41
N LEU A 652 -10.76 9.70 -10.51
CA LEU A 652 -9.95 10.89 -10.80
C LEU A 652 -8.41 10.75 -10.63
N PRO A 653 -7.83 9.72 -9.99
CA PRO A 653 -6.37 9.63 -9.83
C PRO A 653 -5.59 9.50 -11.13
N GLU A 654 -6.21 9.05 -12.23
CA GLU A 654 -5.52 8.96 -13.54
C GLU A 654 -5.10 10.32 -14.10
N ILE A 655 -5.84 11.37 -13.79
CA ILE A 655 -5.53 12.74 -14.24
C ILE A 655 -4.32 13.31 -13.48
N ALA A 656 -4.15 12.90 -12.21
CA ALA A 656 -3.01 13.35 -11.41
C ALA A 656 -1.70 12.66 -11.83
N ARG A 657 -1.74 11.42 -12.33
CA ARG A 657 -0.55 10.71 -12.86
C ARG A 657 0.07 11.42 -14.06
N ARG A 658 -0.73 11.93 -14.99
CA ARG A 658 -0.23 12.63 -16.19
C ARG A 658 0.48 13.94 -15.88
N ARG A 659 0.21 14.58 -14.73
CA ARG A 659 0.85 15.85 -14.33
C ARG A 659 2.15 15.68 -13.53
N MET A 660 2.51 14.47 -13.11
CA MET A 660 3.79 14.19 -12.43
C MET A 660 4.85 13.61 -13.40
N THR A 661 4.46 13.26 -14.60
CA THR A 661 5.36 12.74 -15.66
C THR A 661 5.71 13.79 -16.71
N THR A 662 5.17 14.99 -16.61
CA THR A 662 5.59 16.22 -17.33
C THR A 662 6.24 17.19 -16.36
#